data_74ecbcf7bffebb497d6ad0c530db7b66
#
_entry.id   74ecbcf7bffebb497d6ad0c530db7b66
#
_cell.length_a   1.000
_cell.length_b   1.000
_cell.length_c   1.000
_cell.angle_alpha   90.00
_cell.angle_beta   90.00
_cell.angle_gamma   90.00
#
_symmetry.space_group_name_H-M   'P 1'
#
loop_
_entity.id
_entity.type
_entity.pdbx_description
1 polymer ?
#
loop_
_entity_poly.entity_id
_entity_poly.type
_entity_poly.pdbx_seq_one_letter_code
_entity_poly.pdbx_strand_id
1 'polypeptide(L)'
;LAEAELLLGEFAADDAVVLTIAREPDRVEQVVRRRAQKHRQNTGAGAEPFFDALVRAIIGEITRLAGVGGSRQEAADAAQLSFQSVLEQIRSRSPRQAVIARCQLETLALLAASGVPARWLEFADEGSDDAREALNALIESSVCRLSKDGSTVGLHPLQGLMIRESWEAEPAHRERIEKEAVGLLDMVNTVFIRESQGENRRREVLDLADQLREIADQDYSRSLFADSRTGKILAAGLLYVMELEGIESAISLSNAVDNLGRSLGPDNSYTLISRNNLACAYRDAGRLDEAIDLFEQVLAGRLRVLDPDHLDILASRNNLAAAYELAERLDDAIPLFEQNLTDCERILGSDHLDTLASRNNLAGVYKSAGRLDEAIDLYERTLADQSRILGPDHPDTLASRGNLAAAYESAGRLDEAIDLLEQNLSDRLRILGPDHPDTLTARNNLASAYKSAGRLDEAIDLLEQNLTDHERILGPDHPRTLISRNNLAGSYREAGRLDEAIDLYERNLDDGLRILGPDHPYIFSSRSNLAGAYESAGRLDKAVPLFERTLADRERVLGPDHPDTLTARNNLAGAYHAAGRLDEAIDLLEQSLTDRARVLGPDHPDVLGARNNLASAYKSAGRLDETIDLYEQNLKDCRRILSPDHPDVFLFRDNLADARRKAGELDRAIDLYERNLDDRLRVLGPDHPDTLASRNNLALAYESAGRLDEAIDLYEQNLTDCERLLSPNHPYIEIFRDNLADAYRAVGRDEDAKALLGPLPDIDGTGADRTGD
;
A
#
# COMPACT_ATOMS: atom_id res chain seq x y z
N LEU A 1 26.97 -31.39 23.19
CA LEU A 1 26.36 -31.01 21.88
C LEU A 1 26.83 -29.64 21.43
N ALA A 2 26.73 -28.56 22.22
CA ALA A 2 27.23 -27.23 21.87
C ALA A 2 28.72 -27.23 21.48
N GLU A 3 29.55 -28.07 22.10
CA GLU A 3 30.94 -28.22 21.71
C GLU A 3 31.17 -29.17 20.55
N ALA A 4 30.29 -30.15 20.34
CA ALA A 4 30.30 -30.94 19.12
C ALA A 4 29.94 -30.11 17.89
N GLU A 5 29.07 -29.12 18.06
CA GLU A 5 28.77 -28.15 16.99
C GLU A 5 29.83 -27.08 16.80
N LEU A 6 30.47 -26.62 17.88
CA LEU A 6 31.65 -25.77 17.77
C LEU A 6 32.75 -26.52 16.98
N LEU A 7 32.92 -27.83 17.27
CA LEU A 7 33.85 -28.70 16.55
C LEU A 7 33.39 -28.96 15.10
N LEU A 8 32.11 -29.17 14.84
CA LEU A 8 31.56 -29.31 13.47
C LEU A 8 31.62 -27.98 12.71
N GLY A 9 31.35 -26.84 13.36
CA GLY A 9 31.50 -25.52 12.79
C GLY A 9 32.95 -25.15 12.46
N GLU A 10 33.91 -25.51 13.34
CA GLU A 10 35.35 -25.36 13.06
C GLU A 10 35.84 -26.28 11.92
N PHE A 11 35.22 -27.48 11.75
CA PHE A 11 35.56 -28.35 10.65
C PHE A 11 34.90 -27.95 9.33
N ALA A 12 33.70 -27.37 9.36
CA ALA A 12 33.00 -26.91 8.16
C ALA A 12 33.55 -25.57 7.61
N ALA A 13 34.24 -24.80 8.43
CA ALA A 13 34.84 -23.51 8.03
C ALA A 13 36.26 -23.65 7.39
N ASP A 14 36.82 -24.85 7.38
CA ASP A 14 38.17 -25.08 6.85
C ASP A 14 38.17 -26.12 5.73
N ASP A 15 38.07 -25.67 4.49
CA ASP A 15 38.08 -26.52 3.28
C ASP A 15 39.31 -27.45 3.19
N ALA A 16 40.45 -27.06 3.77
CA ALA A 16 41.65 -27.87 3.80
C ALA A 16 41.52 -29.06 4.76
N VAL A 17 40.79 -28.90 5.86
CA VAL A 17 40.46 -29.95 6.83
C VAL A 17 39.48 -30.92 6.25
N VAL A 18 38.45 -30.47 5.56
CA VAL A 18 37.44 -31.35 4.87
C VAL A 18 38.09 -32.19 3.79
N LEU A 19 39.02 -31.62 3.01
CA LEU A 19 39.78 -32.37 1.98
C LEU A 19 40.78 -33.39 2.58
N THR A 20 41.34 -33.09 3.74
CA THR A 20 42.27 -34.05 4.45
C THR A 20 41.49 -35.17 5.12
N ILE A 21 40.31 -34.87 5.65
CA ILE A 21 39.36 -35.82 6.25
C ILE A 21 38.87 -36.83 5.21
N ALA A 22 38.56 -36.38 3.98
CA ALA A 22 38.13 -37.26 2.88
C ALA A 22 39.17 -38.27 2.42
N ARG A 23 40.45 -38.12 2.78
CA ARG A 23 41.55 -39.00 2.37
C ARG A 23 41.94 -40.06 3.41
N GLU A 24 41.64 -39.86 4.68
CA GLU A 24 42.05 -40.75 5.78
C GLU A 24 40.97 -40.89 6.86
N PRO A 25 39.90 -41.70 6.63
CA PRO A 25 38.74 -41.85 7.56
C PRO A 25 39.14 -42.29 8.98
N ASP A 26 40.10 -43.20 9.09
CA ASP A 26 40.59 -43.73 10.40
C ASP A 26 41.24 -42.67 11.27
N ARG A 27 41.77 -41.64 10.67
CA ARG A 27 42.33 -40.47 11.36
C ARG A 27 41.30 -39.55 11.94
N VAL A 28 40.15 -39.43 11.27
CA VAL A 28 38.98 -38.66 11.75
C VAL A 28 38.42 -39.25 13.03
N GLU A 29 38.22 -40.54 13.05
CA GLU A 29 37.78 -41.25 14.25
C GLU A 29 38.71 -41.03 15.43
N GLN A 30 40.03 -41.12 15.22
CA GLN A 30 41.00 -40.86 16.26
C GLN A 30 41.02 -39.43 16.76
N VAL A 31 40.86 -38.44 15.88
CA VAL A 31 40.82 -37.01 16.26
C VAL A 31 39.55 -36.71 17.03
N VAL A 32 38.38 -37.16 16.55
CA VAL A 32 37.09 -36.96 17.22
C VAL A 32 37.09 -37.67 18.58
N ARG A 33 37.53 -38.93 18.67
CA ARG A 33 37.66 -39.66 19.95
C ARG A 33 38.63 -39.00 20.94
N ARG A 34 39.78 -38.46 20.48
CA ARG A 34 40.75 -37.73 21.34
C ARG A 34 40.18 -36.44 21.87
N ARG A 35 39.52 -35.63 21.04
CA ARG A 35 38.90 -34.38 21.46
C ARG A 35 37.72 -34.63 22.39
N ALA A 36 36.89 -35.57 22.07
CA ALA A 36 35.76 -36.00 22.89
C ALA A 36 36.23 -36.49 24.28
N GLN A 37 37.32 -37.26 24.30
CA GLN A 37 37.94 -37.78 25.55
C GLN A 37 38.55 -36.66 26.40
N LYS A 38 39.13 -35.63 25.76
CA LYS A 38 39.63 -34.40 26.41
C LYS A 38 38.51 -33.58 27.01
N HIS A 39 37.39 -33.51 26.34
CA HIS A 39 36.20 -32.82 26.84
C HIS A 39 35.59 -33.56 28.05
N ARG A 40 35.51 -34.86 28.02
CA ARG A 40 35.05 -35.70 29.13
C ARG A 40 35.89 -35.52 30.39
N GLN A 41 37.22 -35.35 30.23
CA GLN A 41 38.13 -35.08 31.36
C GLN A 41 37.88 -33.69 31.98
N ASN A 42 37.38 -32.72 31.20
CA ASN A 42 37.13 -31.35 31.65
C ASN A 42 35.73 -31.13 32.25
N THR A 43 34.74 -31.94 31.87
CA THR A 43 33.33 -31.70 32.21
C THR A 43 32.68 -32.73 33.15
N GLY A 44 33.37 -33.86 33.44
CA GLY A 44 32.88 -34.87 34.40
C GLY A 44 31.60 -35.65 33.97
N ALA A 45 31.19 -35.55 32.71
CA ALA A 45 29.94 -36.14 32.22
C ALA A 45 30.06 -37.68 32.03
N GLY A 46 29.23 -38.43 32.72
CA GLY A 46 29.27 -39.86 32.81
C GLY A 46 28.13 -40.61 32.14
N ALA A 47 28.19 -40.89 30.86
CA ALA A 47 27.36 -41.93 30.24
C ALA A 47 28.06 -42.49 28.98
N GLU A 48 28.75 -43.58 29.14
CA GLU A 48 29.52 -44.24 28.05
C GLU A 48 28.72 -44.61 26.80
N PRO A 49 27.50 -45.18 26.85
CA PRO A 49 26.77 -45.57 25.65
C PRO A 49 26.29 -44.36 24.80
N PHE A 50 25.93 -43.25 25.43
CA PHE A 50 25.50 -42.01 24.74
C PHE A 50 26.65 -41.35 24.00
N PHE A 51 27.82 -41.33 24.63
CA PHE A 51 29.01 -40.68 24.06
C PHE A 51 29.54 -41.44 22.83
N ASP A 52 29.53 -42.77 22.86
CA ASP A 52 29.91 -43.61 21.71
C ASP A 52 28.91 -43.53 20.54
N ALA A 53 27.62 -43.40 20.82
CA ALA A 53 26.59 -43.15 19.83
C ALA A 53 26.71 -41.78 19.17
N LEU A 54 27.00 -40.74 19.97
CA LEU A 54 27.25 -39.40 19.48
C LEU A 54 28.50 -39.29 18.61
N VAL A 55 29.61 -39.95 19.02
CA VAL A 55 30.84 -40.01 18.22
C VAL A 55 30.60 -40.71 16.89
N ARG A 56 29.82 -41.82 16.87
CA ARG A 56 29.47 -42.54 15.63
C ARG A 56 28.58 -41.68 14.72
N ALA A 57 27.60 -40.93 15.27
CA ALA A 57 26.77 -40.02 14.50
C ALA A 57 27.57 -38.87 13.87
N ILE A 58 28.50 -38.28 14.62
CA ILE A 58 29.40 -37.20 14.13
C ILE A 58 30.33 -37.75 13.02
N ILE A 59 30.89 -38.97 13.19
CA ILE A 59 31.73 -39.62 12.18
C ILE A 59 30.91 -39.93 10.91
N GLY A 60 29.67 -40.42 11.06
CA GLY A 60 28.76 -40.71 9.94
C GLY A 60 28.45 -39.45 9.12
N GLU A 61 28.20 -38.30 9.77
CA GLU A 61 27.93 -37.02 9.08
C GLU A 61 29.16 -36.45 8.41
N ILE A 62 30.31 -36.46 9.09
CA ILE A 62 31.58 -36.03 8.48
C ILE A 62 31.88 -36.92 7.24
N THR A 63 31.63 -38.21 7.33
CA THR A 63 31.84 -39.16 6.22
C THR A 63 30.88 -38.92 5.08
N ARG A 64 29.62 -38.54 5.36
CA ARG A 64 28.60 -38.13 4.36
C ARG A 64 28.98 -36.85 3.65
N LEU A 65 29.41 -35.82 4.41
CA LEU A 65 29.85 -34.52 3.86
C LEU A 65 31.13 -34.66 3.02
N ALA A 66 31.99 -35.61 3.36
CA ALA A 66 33.23 -35.89 2.63
C ALA A 66 33.07 -36.76 1.39
N GLY A 67 31.89 -37.30 1.11
CA GLY A 67 31.62 -38.20 -0.04
C GLY A 67 32.32 -39.56 0.02
N VAL A 68 32.78 -40.00 1.19
CA VAL A 68 33.50 -41.28 1.40
C VAL A 68 32.56 -42.27 2.12
N GLY A 69 32.10 -43.26 1.43
CA GLY A 69 31.30 -44.42 1.63
C GLY A 69 31.01 -45.05 3.01
N GLY A 70 30.71 -44.27 4.02
CA GLY A 70 30.00 -44.74 5.22
C GLY A 70 28.49 -44.68 4.93
N SER A 71 27.76 -45.78 5.21
CA SER A 71 26.36 -45.85 4.81
C SER A 71 25.54 -44.86 5.64
N ARG A 72 24.66 -44.11 4.96
CA ARG A 72 23.58 -43.32 5.53
C ARG A 72 22.80 -44.08 6.61
N GLN A 73 22.77 -45.38 6.47
CA GLN A 73 22.17 -46.34 7.39
C GLN A 73 22.89 -46.46 8.75
N GLU A 74 24.21 -46.41 8.79
CA GLU A 74 24.97 -46.53 10.05
C GLU A 74 24.85 -45.28 10.93
N ALA A 75 24.77 -44.08 10.32
CA ALA A 75 24.45 -42.84 11.02
C ALA A 75 22.99 -42.85 11.56
N ALA A 76 22.08 -43.41 10.77
CA ALA A 76 20.70 -43.64 11.12
C ALA A 76 20.53 -44.54 12.33
N ASP A 77 21.15 -45.69 12.30
CA ASP A 77 21.09 -46.67 13.38
C ASP A 77 21.66 -46.14 14.71
N ALA A 78 22.73 -45.34 14.65
CA ALA A 78 23.36 -44.78 15.85
C ALA A 78 22.49 -43.70 16.56
N ALA A 79 21.82 -42.84 15.81
CA ALA A 79 20.94 -41.83 16.41
C ALA A 79 19.60 -42.43 16.84
N GLN A 80 19.10 -43.46 16.14
CA GLN A 80 17.93 -44.23 16.58
C GLN A 80 18.17 -44.95 17.91
N LEU A 81 19.36 -45.51 18.12
CA LEU A 81 19.77 -46.07 19.39
C LEU A 81 19.86 -45.06 20.53
N SER A 82 20.37 -43.86 20.24
CA SER A 82 20.42 -42.75 21.20
C SER A 82 19.02 -42.28 21.63
N PHE A 83 18.14 -42.09 20.66
CA PHE A 83 16.75 -41.73 20.87
C PHE A 83 15.96 -42.74 21.68
N GLN A 84 16.06 -44.04 21.31
CA GLN A 84 15.42 -45.14 22.03
C GLN A 84 15.92 -45.28 23.47
N SER A 85 17.24 -45.10 23.69
CA SER A 85 17.84 -45.17 25.03
C SER A 85 17.28 -44.08 25.97
N VAL A 86 17.10 -42.85 25.46
CA VAL A 86 16.53 -41.77 26.27
C VAL A 86 15.07 -42.01 26.56
N LEU A 87 14.28 -42.43 25.59
CA LEU A 87 12.87 -42.80 25.83
C LEU A 87 12.71 -43.95 26.82
N GLU A 88 13.61 -44.94 26.79
CA GLU A 88 13.63 -46.04 27.76
C GLU A 88 13.99 -45.57 29.18
N GLN A 89 14.92 -44.62 29.30
CA GLN A 89 15.23 -43.97 30.59
C GLN A 89 14.02 -43.19 31.15
N ILE A 90 13.33 -42.43 30.33
CA ILE A 90 12.09 -41.73 30.72
C ILE A 90 11.03 -42.74 31.10
N ARG A 91 10.85 -43.79 30.29
CA ARG A 91 9.89 -44.89 30.51
C ARG A 91 10.09 -45.64 31.83
N SER A 92 11.36 -45.81 32.24
CA SER A 92 11.68 -46.45 33.51
C SER A 92 11.25 -45.62 34.73
N ARG A 93 11.12 -44.29 34.57
CA ARG A 93 10.64 -43.37 35.60
C ARG A 93 9.13 -43.15 35.53
N SER A 94 8.61 -42.92 34.33
CA SER A 94 7.18 -42.70 34.07
C SER A 94 6.82 -43.17 32.65
N PRO A 95 6.03 -44.26 32.51
CA PRO A 95 5.56 -44.74 31.20
C PRO A 95 4.75 -43.63 30.45
N ARG A 96 3.98 -42.80 31.15
CA ARG A 96 3.18 -41.72 30.57
C ARG A 96 4.08 -40.62 29.99
N GLN A 97 5.07 -40.18 30.74
CA GLN A 97 6.04 -39.18 30.28
C GLN A 97 6.83 -39.65 29.06
N ALA A 98 7.14 -40.95 28.95
CA ALA A 98 7.81 -41.50 27.78
C ALA A 98 6.95 -41.43 26.50
N VAL A 99 5.64 -41.62 26.63
CA VAL A 99 4.71 -41.44 25.50
C VAL A 99 4.64 -40.01 25.07
N ILE A 100 4.53 -39.08 26.04
CA ILE A 100 4.49 -37.61 25.78
C ILE A 100 5.81 -37.15 25.15
N ALA A 101 6.96 -37.55 25.69
CA ALA A 101 8.27 -37.20 25.17
C ALA A 101 8.44 -37.67 23.73
N ARG A 102 7.97 -38.87 23.40
CA ARG A 102 7.98 -39.36 22.02
C ARG A 102 7.13 -38.52 21.10
N CYS A 103 5.89 -38.16 21.51
CA CYS A 103 5.00 -37.30 20.74
C CYS A 103 5.62 -35.90 20.52
N GLN A 104 6.21 -35.32 21.55
CA GLN A 104 6.92 -34.03 21.44
C GLN A 104 8.07 -34.07 20.44
N LEU A 105 8.89 -35.13 20.45
CA LEU A 105 9.99 -35.34 19.50
C LEU A 105 9.51 -35.51 18.06
N GLU A 106 8.50 -36.34 17.87
CA GLU A 106 7.92 -36.61 16.58
C GLU A 106 7.26 -35.36 15.98
N THR A 107 6.56 -34.58 16.81
CA THR A 107 5.99 -33.27 16.42
C THR A 107 7.09 -32.26 16.05
N LEU A 108 8.16 -32.16 16.84
CA LEU A 108 9.33 -31.32 16.53
C LEU A 108 9.99 -31.69 15.20
N ALA A 109 9.98 -32.97 14.83
CA ALA A 109 10.57 -33.43 13.57
C ALA A 109 9.75 -33.02 12.34
N LEU A 110 8.45 -32.71 12.50
CA LEU A 110 7.56 -32.25 11.44
C LEU A 110 7.47 -30.71 11.35
N LEU A 111 7.53 -30.03 12.49
CA LEU A 111 7.41 -28.58 12.57
C LEU A 111 8.74 -27.90 12.21
N ALA A 112 8.88 -26.64 12.50
CA ALA A 112 9.98 -25.82 12.04
C ALA A 112 11.38 -26.31 12.46
N ALA A 113 12.30 -26.30 11.54
CA ALA A 113 13.71 -26.61 11.80
C ALA A 113 14.37 -25.55 12.70
N SER A 114 13.87 -24.33 12.72
CA SER A 114 14.33 -23.25 13.63
C SER A 114 13.93 -23.47 15.09
N GLY A 115 12.96 -24.36 15.33
CA GLY A 115 12.43 -24.72 16.64
C GLY A 115 10.97 -24.32 16.85
N VAL A 116 10.34 -24.95 17.82
CA VAL A 116 8.95 -24.73 18.24
C VAL A 116 8.96 -24.04 19.61
N PRO A 117 8.07 -23.07 19.90
CA PRO A 117 7.98 -22.47 21.23
C PRO A 117 7.83 -23.53 22.34
N ALA A 118 8.69 -23.47 23.34
CA ALA A 118 8.73 -24.46 24.43
C ALA A 118 7.37 -24.57 25.13
N ARG A 119 6.70 -23.42 25.36
CA ARG A 119 5.39 -23.31 25.99
C ARG A 119 4.27 -24.07 25.25
N TRP A 120 4.38 -24.24 23.92
CA TRP A 120 3.41 -25.01 23.14
C TRP A 120 3.54 -26.50 23.42
N LEU A 121 4.79 -26.98 23.51
CA LEU A 121 5.09 -28.39 23.79
C LEU A 121 4.79 -28.76 25.26
N GLU A 122 4.96 -27.84 26.18
CA GLU A 122 4.59 -28.02 27.59
C GLU A 122 3.08 -28.18 27.80
N PHE A 123 2.25 -27.65 26.87
CA PHE A 123 0.80 -27.71 26.93
C PHE A 123 0.22 -28.93 26.19
N ALA A 124 1.02 -29.75 25.54
CA ALA A 124 0.61 -30.85 24.66
C ALA A 124 -0.24 -31.97 25.35
N ASP A 125 -0.37 -31.97 26.68
CA ASP A 125 -1.25 -32.85 27.46
C ASP A 125 -2.11 -32.05 28.42
N GLU A 126 -2.92 -31.11 27.89
CA GLU A 126 -3.82 -30.22 28.65
C GLU A 126 -3.11 -29.43 29.80
N GLY A 127 -1.82 -29.09 29.60
CA GLY A 127 -1.03 -28.34 30.59
C GLY A 127 -0.59 -29.15 31.78
N SER A 128 -0.49 -30.47 31.63
CA SER A 128 -0.04 -31.35 32.73
C SER A 128 1.44 -31.15 33.05
N ASP A 129 1.82 -31.28 34.32
CA ASP A 129 3.22 -31.27 34.73
C ASP A 129 4.03 -32.39 34.00
N ASP A 130 3.39 -33.50 33.60
CA ASP A 130 4.00 -34.57 32.82
C ASP A 130 4.58 -34.11 31.47
N ALA A 131 3.89 -33.18 30.76
CA ALA A 131 4.38 -32.66 29.48
C ALA A 131 5.64 -31.79 29.66
N ARG A 132 5.65 -30.97 30.70
CA ARG A 132 6.84 -30.16 31.05
C ARG A 132 8.00 -31.01 31.51
N GLU A 133 7.75 -32.02 32.36
CA GLU A 133 8.78 -32.91 32.83
C GLU A 133 9.34 -33.79 31.71
N ALA A 134 8.50 -34.25 30.77
CA ALA A 134 8.92 -34.96 29.59
C ALA A 134 9.84 -34.11 28.69
N LEU A 135 9.46 -32.88 28.42
CA LEU A 135 10.25 -31.91 27.63
C LEU A 135 11.60 -31.59 28.31
N ASN A 136 11.60 -31.36 29.61
CA ASN A 136 12.84 -31.11 30.37
C ASN A 136 13.76 -32.35 30.31
N ALA A 137 13.24 -33.55 30.42
CA ALA A 137 14.04 -34.77 30.30
C ALA A 137 14.69 -34.92 28.90
N LEU A 138 13.99 -34.48 27.84
CA LEU A 138 14.54 -34.46 26.48
C LEU A 138 15.65 -33.37 26.31
N ILE A 139 15.49 -32.23 26.94
CA ILE A 139 16.49 -31.16 26.95
C ILE A 139 17.72 -31.57 27.77
N GLU A 140 17.53 -32.09 28.99
CA GLU A 140 18.61 -32.55 29.86
C GLU A 140 19.44 -33.66 29.22
N SER A 141 18.79 -34.56 28.48
CA SER A 141 19.49 -35.63 27.73
C SER A 141 20.11 -35.15 26.41
N SER A 142 20.03 -33.88 26.10
CA SER A 142 20.58 -33.25 24.88
C SER A 142 20.01 -33.80 23.57
N VAL A 143 18.83 -34.40 23.60
CA VAL A 143 18.08 -34.78 22.41
C VAL A 143 17.39 -33.60 21.78
N CYS A 144 16.87 -32.70 22.62
CA CYS A 144 16.35 -31.39 22.21
C CYS A 144 17.28 -30.28 22.62
N ARG A 145 17.24 -29.17 21.88
CA ARG A 145 17.99 -27.96 22.20
C ARG A 145 17.04 -26.84 22.55
N LEU A 146 17.37 -26.12 23.60
CA LEU A 146 16.75 -24.87 23.93
C LEU A 146 17.51 -23.73 23.27
N SER A 147 16.82 -22.75 22.67
CA SER A 147 17.42 -21.51 22.17
C SER A 147 18.14 -20.76 23.29
N LYS A 148 19.03 -19.82 22.93
CA LYS A 148 19.83 -19.07 23.92
C LYS A 148 19.00 -18.29 24.93
N ASP A 149 17.84 -17.82 24.51
CA ASP A 149 16.87 -17.10 25.32
C ASP A 149 15.86 -18.01 26.04
N GLY A 150 15.94 -19.31 25.81
CA GLY A 150 15.04 -20.30 26.41
C GLY A 150 13.63 -20.34 25.83
N SER A 151 13.36 -19.66 24.72
CA SER A 151 12.00 -19.49 24.17
C SER A 151 11.56 -20.63 23.27
N THR A 152 12.48 -21.23 22.49
CA THR A 152 12.17 -22.27 21.52
C THR A 152 12.96 -23.56 21.76
N VAL A 153 12.38 -24.68 21.38
CA VAL A 153 12.98 -26.01 21.43
C VAL A 153 13.09 -26.56 20.02
N GLY A 154 14.27 -27.02 19.63
CA GLY A 154 14.53 -27.59 18.33
C GLY A 154 15.23 -28.95 18.41
N LEU A 155 15.23 -29.66 17.31
CA LEU A 155 16.00 -30.88 17.10
C LEU A 155 17.26 -30.58 16.28
N HIS A 156 18.29 -31.36 16.50
CA HIS A 156 19.38 -31.34 15.54
C HIS A 156 18.89 -31.83 14.17
N PRO A 157 19.29 -31.21 13.05
CA PRO A 157 18.78 -31.54 11.71
C PRO A 157 18.88 -33.05 11.37
N LEU A 158 19.94 -33.73 11.78
CA LEU A 158 20.11 -35.18 11.62
C LEU A 158 19.11 -35.98 12.43
N GLN A 159 18.83 -35.61 13.67
CA GLN A 159 17.83 -36.30 14.49
C GLN A 159 16.44 -36.19 13.89
N GLY A 160 16.08 -34.96 13.44
CA GLY A 160 14.81 -34.71 12.73
C GLY A 160 14.69 -35.55 11.46
N LEU A 161 15.75 -35.60 10.64
CA LEU A 161 15.78 -36.45 9.43
C LEU A 161 15.53 -37.93 9.76
N MET A 162 16.19 -38.43 10.76
CA MET A 162 16.11 -39.86 11.13
C MET A 162 14.79 -40.26 11.73
N ILE A 163 14.20 -39.39 12.55
CA ILE A 163 12.84 -39.58 13.04
C ILE A 163 11.88 -39.69 11.85
N ARG A 164 12.02 -38.78 10.85
CA ARG A 164 11.20 -38.84 9.62
C ARG A 164 11.44 -40.10 8.77
N GLU A 165 12.67 -40.48 8.55
CA GLU A 165 13.00 -41.72 7.81
C GLU A 165 12.43 -42.97 8.47
N SER A 166 12.33 -43.00 9.83
CA SER A 166 11.73 -44.13 10.53
C SER A 166 10.22 -44.30 10.24
N TRP A 167 9.55 -43.28 9.74
CA TRP A 167 8.11 -43.28 9.41
C TRP A 167 7.83 -43.74 7.97
N GLU A 168 8.82 -43.74 7.07
CA GLU A 168 8.63 -44.18 5.68
C GLU A 168 8.15 -45.64 5.59
N ALA A 169 8.51 -46.48 6.57
CA ALA A 169 8.08 -47.86 6.67
C ALA A 169 6.68 -48.05 7.30
N GLU A 170 6.13 -47.03 7.97
CA GLU A 170 4.87 -47.10 8.73
C GLU A 170 3.93 -45.91 8.44
N PRO A 171 3.21 -45.88 7.29
CA PRO A 171 2.36 -44.78 6.90
C PRO A 171 1.28 -44.38 7.93
N ALA A 172 0.70 -45.37 8.63
CA ALA A 172 -0.30 -45.12 9.66
C ALA A 172 0.29 -44.38 10.90
N HIS A 173 1.55 -44.61 11.20
CA HIS A 173 2.26 -43.92 12.26
C HIS A 173 2.50 -42.45 11.88
N ARG A 174 2.97 -42.21 10.66
CA ARG A 174 3.16 -40.88 10.10
C ARG A 174 1.85 -40.07 10.12
N GLU A 175 0.74 -40.64 9.65
CA GLU A 175 -0.57 -39.95 9.65
C GLU A 175 -1.00 -39.53 11.07
N ARG A 176 -0.70 -40.40 12.09
CA ARG A 176 -0.98 -40.01 13.49
C ARG A 176 -0.17 -38.83 13.94
N ILE A 177 1.14 -38.79 13.63
CA ILE A 177 2.01 -37.68 14.01
C ILE A 177 1.59 -36.38 13.30
N GLU A 178 1.23 -36.46 12.02
CA GLU A 178 0.71 -35.30 11.28
C GLU A 178 -0.55 -34.74 11.95
N LYS A 179 -1.48 -35.57 12.40
CA LYS A 179 -2.67 -35.17 13.14
C LYS A 179 -2.36 -34.52 14.50
N GLU A 180 -1.33 -35.02 15.20
CA GLU A 180 -0.87 -34.48 16.48
C GLU A 180 -0.21 -33.11 16.27
N ALA A 181 0.64 -32.94 15.26
CA ALA A 181 1.27 -31.67 14.92
C ALA A 181 0.22 -30.60 14.52
N VAL A 182 -0.76 -30.96 13.68
CA VAL A 182 -1.87 -30.08 13.33
C VAL A 182 -2.73 -29.77 14.57
N GLY A 183 -2.94 -30.73 15.44
CA GLY A 183 -3.65 -30.53 16.71
C GLY A 183 -2.96 -29.48 17.61
N LEU A 184 -1.64 -29.49 17.68
CA LEU A 184 -0.86 -28.49 18.40
C LEU A 184 -1.05 -27.10 17.79
N LEU A 185 -0.95 -26.95 16.48
CA LEU A 185 -1.16 -25.68 15.80
C LEU A 185 -2.60 -25.16 15.96
N ASP A 186 -3.62 -26.04 15.90
CA ASP A 186 -5.03 -25.65 16.13
C ASP A 186 -5.26 -25.21 17.58
N MET A 187 -4.60 -25.83 18.55
CA MET A 187 -4.62 -25.40 19.94
C MET A 187 -4.02 -23.99 20.08
N VAL A 188 -2.87 -23.72 19.44
CA VAL A 188 -2.26 -22.38 19.44
C VAL A 188 -3.24 -21.36 18.88
N ASN A 189 -3.84 -21.63 17.75
CA ASN A 189 -4.82 -20.73 17.11
C ASN A 189 -6.08 -20.53 17.97
N THR A 190 -6.57 -21.56 18.67
CA THR A 190 -7.86 -21.52 19.38
C THR A 190 -7.75 -21.12 20.85
N VAL A 191 -6.62 -21.40 21.50
CA VAL A 191 -6.39 -21.13 22.93
C VAL A 191 -5.40 -19.99 23.11
N PHE A 192 -4.14 -20.17 22.69
CA PHE A 192 -3.09 -19.19 22.99
C PHE A 192 -3.36 -17.81 22.37
N ILE A 193 -3.72 -17.74 21.10
CA ILE A 193 -3.97 -16.45 20.41
C ILE A 193 -5.24 -15.77 20.93
N ARG A 194 -6.31 -16.53 21.21
CA ARG A 194 -7.59 -15.96 21.68
C ARG A 194 -7.54 -15.49 23.13
N GLU A 195 -6.83 -16.21 23.99
CA GLU A 195 -6.76 -15.91 25.43
C GLU A 195 -5.66 -14.88 25.76
N SER A 196 -4.67 -14.70 24.89
CA SER A 196 -3.60 -13.74 25.04
C SER A 196 -4.01 -12.32 24.65
N GLN A 197 -3.38 -11.31 25.28
CA GLN A 197 -3.58 -9.89 24.98
C GLN A 197 -2.24 -9.16 24.79
N GLY A 198 -2.27 -8.04 24.07
CA GLY A 198 -1.12 -7.18 23.89
C GLY A 198 0.09 -7.90 23.27
N GLU A 199 1.28 -7.70 23.85
CA GLU A 199 2.54 -8.26 23.36
C GLU A 199 2.56 -9.80 23.37
N ASN A 200 1.88 -10.45 24.31
CA ASN A 200 1.81 -11.91 24.34
C ASN A 200 1.04 -12.44 23.13
N ARG A 201 -0.10 -11.83 22.76
CA ARG A 201 -0.86 -12.20 21.56
C ARG A 201 -0.03 -12.00 20.31
N ARG A 202 0.67 -10.88 20.23
CA ARG A 202 1.56 -10.57 19.10
C ARG A 202 2.63 -11.63 18.95
N ARG A 203 3.28 -12.05 20.04
CA ARG A 203 4.29 -13.10 20.03
C ARG A 203 3.75 -14.44 19.56
N GLU A 204 2.56 -14.86 20.02
CA GLU A 204 1.93 -16.12 19.59
C GLU A 204 1.61 -16.12 18.10
N VAL A 205 1.15 -14.97 17.58
CA VAL A 205 0.86 -14.80 16.13
C VAL A 205 2.12 -14.88 15.29
N LEU A 206 3.21 -14.25 15.73
CA LEU A 206 4.51 -14.33 15.04
C LEU A 206 5.05 -15.75 15.01
N ASP A 207 5.08 -16.42 16.16
CA ASP A 207 5.56 -17.80 16.27
C ASP A 207 4.73 -18.75 15.39
N LEU A 208 3.40 -18.54 15.31
CA LEU A 208 2.52 -19.33 14.42
C LEU A 208 2.82 -19.05 12.94
N ALA A 209 3.01 -17.78 12.56
CA ALA A 209 3.34 -17.41 11.20
C ALA A 209 4.69 -18.01 10.76
N ASP A 210 5.69 -17.96 11.62
CA ASP A 210 7.01 -18.55 11.35
C ASP A 210 6.90 -20.07 11.17
N GLN A 211 6.12 -20.76 12.01
CA GLN A 211 5.87 -22.20 11.84
C GLN A 211 5.17 -22.50 10.51
N LEU A 212 4.12 -21.75 10.14
CA LEU A 212 3.39 -21.97 8.89
C LEU A 212 4.27 -21.72 7.66
N ARG A 213 5.15 -20.72 7.72
CA ARG A 213 6.12 -20.42 6.66
C ARG A 213 7.13 -21.54 6.50
N GLU A 214 7.76 -21.98 7.60
CA GLU A 214 8.76 -23.06 7.54
C GLU A 214 8.15 -24.40 7.12
N ILE A 215 6.94 -24.74 7.59
CA ILE A 215 6.19 -25.92 7.14
C ILE A 215 5.96 -25.86 5.61
N ALA A 216 5.65 -24.68 5.08
CA ALA A 216 5.41 -24.51 3.64
C ALA A 216 6.69 -24.68 2.80
N ASP A 217 7.84 -24.29 3.33
CA ASP A 217 9.12 -24.34 2.63
C ASP A 217 9.79 -25.74 2.69
N GLN A 218 9.33 -26.64 3.56
CA GLN A 218 9.91 -27.96 3.75
C GLN A 218 9.08 -29.04 3.06
N ASP A 219 9.71 -29.85 2.18
CA ASP A 219 9.04 -30.94 1.46
C ASP A 219 8.40 -31.96 2.37
N TYR A 220 9.04 -32.29 3.49
CA TYR A 220 8.60 -33.35 4.40
C TYR A 220 7.37 -32.95 5.25
N SER A 221 7.06 -31.69 5.41
CA SER A 221 5.94 -31.19 6.20
C SER A 221 4.77 -30.67 5.36
N ARG A 222 4.92 -30.61 4.02
CA ARG A 222 3.84 -30.19 3.12
C ARG A 222 2.56 -31.01 3.24
N SER A 223 2.66 -32.26 3.64
CA SER A 223 1.50 -33.16 3.89
C SER A 223 0.56 -32.61 4.98
N LEU A 224 1.05 -31.75 5.90
CA LEU A 224 0.23 -31.10 6.92
C LEU A 224 -0.85 -30.20 6.30
N PHE A 225 -0.63 -29.68 5.10
CA PHE A 225 -1.63 -28.88 4.37
C PHE A 225 -2.80 -29.73 3.80
N ALA A 226 -2.74 -31.05 3.86
CA ALA A 226 -3.86 -31.92 3.51
C ALA A 226 -4.93 -32.02 4.61
N ASP A 227 -4.63 -31.60 5.85
CA ASP A 227 -5.61 -31.50 6.92
C ASP A 227 -6.36 -30.14 6.84
N SER A 228 -7.69 -30.18 6.82
CA SER A 228 -8.53 -28.98 6.75
C SER A 228 -8.35 -28.02 7.93
N ARG A 229 -7.90 -28.53 9.08
CA ARG A 229 -7.57 -27.67 10.25
C ARG A 229 -6.40 -26.76 9.93
N THR A 230 -5.37 -27.22 9.22
CA THR A 230 -4.26 -26.38 8.77
C THR A 230 -4.77 -25.24 7.88
N GLY A 231 -5.73 -25.52 6.99
CA GLY A 231 -6.39 -24.48 6.18
C GLY A 231 -7.11 -23.42 7.03
N LYS A 232 -7.85 -23.85 8.06
CA LYS A 232 -8.50 -22.95 9.02
C LYS A 232 -7.48 -22.09 9.79
N ILE A 233 -6.38 -22.71 10.24
CA ILE A 233 -5.31 -22.02 10.98
C ILE A 233 -4.63 -20.99 10.09
N LEU A 234 -4.31 -21.34 8.84
CA LEU A 234 -3.68 -20.42 7.88
C LEU A 234 -4.60 -19.24 7.55
N ALA A 235 -5.89 -19.50 7.32
CA ALA A 235 -6.86 -18.46 7.04
C ALA A 235 -7.00 -17.45 8.20
N ALA A 236 -7.03 -17.93 9.44
CA ALA A 236 -7.06 -17.08 10.64
C ALA A 236 -5.69 -16.40 10.86
N GLY A 237 -4.59 -17.12 10.69
CA GLY A 237 -3.23 -16.62 10.84
C GLY A 237 -2.93 -15.43 9.93
N LEU A 238 -3.35 -15.49 8.67
CA LEU A 238 -3.23 -14.35 7.72
C LEU A 238 -3.88 -13.08 8.26
N LEU A 239 -5.10 -13.18 8.81
CA LEU A 239 -5.80 -12.02 9.38
C LEU A 239 -5.09 -11.46 10.62
N TYR A 240 -4.64 -12.36 11.52
CA TYR A 240 -3.94 -11.93 12.74
C TYR A 240 -2.60 -11.26 12.42
N VAL A 241 -1.86 -11.80 11.43
CA VAL A 241 -0.58 -11.25 11.00
C VAL A 241 -0.78 -9.87 10.36
N MET A 242 -1.80 -9.71 9.51
CA MET A 242 -2.14 -8.40 8.95
C MET A 242 -2.47 -7.37 10.03
N GLU A 243 -3.25 -7.77 11.05
CA GLU A 243 -3.66 -6.90 12.16
C GLU A 243 -2.48 -6.45 13.04
N LEU A 244 -1.54 -7.36 13.35
CA LEU A 244 -0.54 -7.17 14.40
C LEU A 244 0.87 -6.89 13.89
N GLU A 245 1.24 -7.40 12.71
CA GLU A 245 2.61 -7.36 12.15
C GLU A 245 2.70 -6.65 10.79
N GLY A 246 1.53 -6.41 10.18
CA GLY A 246 1.45 -5.70 8.92
C GLY A 246 1.44 -6.60 7.68
N ILE A 247 1.34 -5.94 6.56
CA ILE A 247 1.01 -6.51 5.26
C ILE A 247 2.13 -7.44 4.73
N GLU A 248 3.39 -7.02 4.80
CA GLU A 248 4.54 -7.78 4.30
C GLU A 248 4.69 -9.14 5.00
N SER A 249 4.42 -9.18 6.30
CA SER A 249 4.43 -10.41 7.07
C SER A 249 3.34 -11.39 6.62
N ALA A 250 2.15 -10.90 6.24
CA ALA A 250 1.09 -11.73 5.68
C ALA A 250 1.46 -12.25 4.28
N ILE A 251 2.05 -11.41 3.42
CA ILE A 251 2.52 -11.80 2.08
C ILE A 251 3.56 -12.92 2.16
N SER A 252 4.40 -12.92 3.18
CA SER A 252 5.41 -13.99 3.38
C SER A 252 4.81 -15.40 3.56
N LEU A 253 3.49 -15.51 3.79
CA LEU A 253 2.76 -16.79 3.88
C LEU A 253 2.22 -17.28 2.51
N SER A 254 2.56 -16.63 1.40
CA SER A 254 2.07 -16.99 0.05
C SER A 254 2.34 -18.46 -0.32
N ASN A 255 3.55 -18.99 -0.02
CA ASN A 255 3.89 -20.40 -0.23
C ASN A 255 2.98 -21.34 0.55
N ALA A 256 2.55 -20.97 1.76
CA ALA A 256 1.63 -21.78 2.56
C ALA A 256 0.23 -21.83 1.92
N VAL A 257 -0.26 -20.70 1.38
CA VAL A 257 -1.53 -20.63 0.65
C VAL A 257 -1.48 -21.49 -0.62
N ASP A 258 -0.37 -21.45 -1.35
CA ASP A 258 -0.16 -22.28 -2.55
C ASP A 258 -0.16 -23.78 -2.22
N ASN A 259 0.56 -24.18 -1.16
CA ASN A 259 0.60 -25.58 -0.72
C ASN A 259 -0.77 -26.06 -0.25
N LEU A 260 -1.54 -25.21 0.43
CA LEU A 260 -2.91 -25.49 0.80
C LEU A 260 -3.78 -25.76 -0.44
N GLY A 261 -3.69 -24.90 -1.46
CA GLY A 261 -4.42 -25.05 -2.71
C GLY A 261 -4.05 -26.33 -3.49
N ARG A 262 -2.76 -26.73 -3.46
CA ARG A 262 -2.31 -28.00 -4.06
C ARG A 262 -2.82 -29.22 -3.31
N SER A 263 -2.93 -29.15 -1.98
CA SER A 263 -3.26 -30.27 -1.12
C SER A 263 -4.76 -30.49 -0.95
N LEU A 264 -5.54 -29.43 -0.65
CA LEU A 264 -6.99 -29.50 -0.46
C LEU A 264 -7.78 -29.25 -1.74
N GLY A 265 -7.12 -28.76 -2.77
CA GLY A 265 -7.75 -28.35 -4.03
C GLY A 265 -8.10 -26.86 -4.08
N PRO A 266 -8.21 -26.30 -5.31
CA PRO A 266 -8.42 -24.87 -5.53
C PRO A 266 -9.78 -24.37 -5.06
N ASP A 267 -10.77 -25.25 -4.98
CA ASP A 267 -12.16 -24.96 -4.65
C ASP A 267 -12.53 -25.27 -3.19
N ASN A 268 -11.57 -25.71 -2.38
CA ASN A 268 -11.79 -25.94 -0.95
C ASN A 268 -12.07 -24.59 -0.24
N SER A 269 -13.01 -24.57 0.70
CA SER A 269 -13.44 -23.36 1.39
C SER A 269 -12.28 -22.62 2.08
N TYR A 270 -11.39 -23.35 2.77
CA TYR A 270 -10.24 -22.74 3.42
C TYR A 270 -9.19 -22.22 2.44
N THR A 271 -9.00 -22.91 1.30
CA THR A 271 -8.15 -22.41 0.20
C THR A 271 -8.68 -21.08 -0.33
N LEU A 272 -10.00 -20.99 -0.57
CA LEU A 272 -10.64 -19.77 -1.07
C LEU A 272 -10.57 -18.62 -0.04
N ILE A 273 -10.78 -18.92 1.25
CA ILE A 273 -10.66 -17.91 2.31
C ILE A 273 -9.20 -17.43 2.43
N SER A 274 -8.22 -18.34 2.45
CA SER A 274 -6.81 -17.98 2.56
C SER A 274 -6.32 -17.17 1.37
N ARG A 275 -6.74 -17.54 0.14
CA ARG A 275 -6.46 -16.74 -1.08
C ARG A 275 -7.09 -15.35 -1.01
N ASN A 276 -8.33 -15.24 -0.55
CA ASN A 276 -8.99 -13.95 -0.38
C ASN A 276 -8.22 -13.06 0.62
N ASN A 277 -7.79 -13.62 1.75
CA ASN A 277 -7.07 -12.85 2.76
C ASN A 277 -5.67 -12.43 2.25
N LEU A 278 -4.98 -13.31 1.52
CA LEU A 278 -3.70 -12.98 0.88
C LEU A 278 -3.88 -11.94 -0.23
N ALA A 279 -4.96 -12.01 -1.01
CA ALA A 279 -5.30 -11.00 -2.03
C ALA A 279 -5.55 -9.62 -1.40
N CYS A 280 -6.22 -9.57 -0.23
CA CYS A 280 -6.35 -8.32 0.52
C CYS A 280 -4.97 -7.78 0.94
N ALA A 281 -4.06 -8.64 1.40
CA ALA A 281 -2.70 -8.22 1.74
C ALA A 281 -1.93 -7.67 0.52
N TYR A 282 -2.02 -8.31 -0.64
CA TYR A 282 -1.42 -7.81 -1.87
C TYR A 282 -2.02 -6.47 -2.31
N ARG A 283 -3.35 -6.33 -2.25
CA ARG A 283 -4.03 -5.07 -2.56
C ARG A 283 -3.55 -3.94 -1.66
N ASP A 284 -3.48 -4.18 -0.36
CA ASP A 284 -3.09 -3.18 0.63
C ASP A 284 -1.58 -2.85 0.55
N ALA A 285 -0.77 -3.76 -0.03
CA ALA A 285 0.63 -3.51 -0.39
C ALA A 285 0.80 -2.76 -1.74
N GLY A 286 -0.30 -2.48 -2.45
CA GLY A 286 -0.26 -1.88 -3.79
C GLY A 286 0.15 -2.85 -4.91
N ARG A 287 0.25 -4.17 -4.62
CA ARG A 287 0.55 -5.22 -5.59
C ARG A 287 -0.74 -5.69 -6.26
N LEU A 288 -1.29 -4.81 -7.09
CA LEU A 288 -2.66 -4.96 -7.58
C LEU A 288 -2.83 -6.12 -8.55
N ASP A 289 -1.84 -6.42 -9.39
CA ASP A 289 -1.93 -7.54 -10.33
C ASP A 289 -2.05 -8.89 -9.61
N GLU A 290 -1.21 -9.12 -8.58
CA GLU A 290 -1.27 -10.34 -7.78
C GLU A 290 -2.56 -10.43 -6.96
N ALA A 291 -3.06 -9.29 -6.49
CA ALA A 291 -4.35 -9.23 -5.79
C ALA A 291 -5.50 -9.63 -6.72
N ILE A 292 -5.55 -9.06 -7.92
CA ILE A 292 -6.56 -9.31 -8.95
C ILE A 292 -6.55 -10.80 -9.33
N ASP A 293 -5.39 -11.36 -9.65
CA ASP A 293 -5.25 -12.77 -10.01
C ASP A 293 -5.83 -13.71 -8.94
N LEU A 294 -5.58 -13.42 -7.67
CA LEU A 294 -6.14 -14.22 -6.58
C LEU A 294 -7.64 -13.98 -6.37
N PHE A 295 -8.12 -12.74 -6.47
CA PHE A 295 -9.56 -12.46 -6.35
C PHE A 295 -10.37 -13.09 -7.50
N GLU A 296 -9.85 -13.10 -8.75
CA GLU A 296 -10.45 -13.81 -9.87
C GLU A 296 -10.55 -15.32 -9.57
N GLN A 297 -9.47 -15.94 -9.07
CA GLN A 297 -9.48 -17.35 -8.69
C GLN A 297 -10.50 -17.64 -7.57
N VAL A 298 -10.60 -16.74 -6.57
CA VAL A 298 -11.55 -16.87 -5.46
C VAL A 298 -12.99 -16.78 -5.98
N LEU A 299 -13.32 -15.76 -6.78
CA LEU A 299 -14.65 -15.56 -7.32
C LEU A 299 -15.05 -16.76 -8.21
N ALA A 300 -14.16 -17.17 -9.13
CA ALA A 300 -14.41 -18.32 -10.00
C ALA A 300 -14.59 -19.62 -9.20
N GLY A 301 -13.80 -19.83 -8.14
CA GLY A 301 -13.93 -20.98 -7.25
C GLY A 301 -15.26 -20.97 -6.50
N ARG A 302 -15.64 -19.85 -5.88
CA ARG A 302 -16.91 -19.69 -5.17
C ARG A 302 -18.12 -19.89 -6.07
N LEU A 303 -18.09 -19.38 -7.31
CA LEU A 303 -19.15 -19.60 -8.32
C LEU A 303 -19.32 -21.07 -8.71
N ARG A 304 -18.27 -21.91 -8.59
CA ARG A 304 -18.36 -23.37 -8.85
C ARG A 304 -18.98 -24.18 -7.71
N VAL A 305 -18.73 -23.75 -6.46
CA VAL A 305 -19.03 -24.61 -5.28
C VAL A 305 -20.17 -24.09 -4.41
N LEU A 306 -20.52 -22.80 -4.51
CA LEU A 306 -21.58 -22.19 -3.72
C LEU A 306 -22.84 -21.97 -4.56
N ASP A 307 -23.96 -21.84 -3.86
CA ASP A 307 -25.21 -21.39 -4.47
C ASP A 307 -25.02 -19.98 -5.08
N PRO A 308 -25.55 -19.69 -6.26
CA PRO A 308 -25.43 -18.36 -6.89
C PRO A 308 -25.87 -17.19 -5.99
N ASP A 309 -26.73 -17.43 -5.02
CA ASP A 309 -27.25 -16.43 -4.09
C ASP A 309 -26.43 -16.36 -2.77
N HIS A 310 -25.29 -17.05 -2.70
CA HIS A 310 -24.47 -17.06 -1.49
C HIS A 310 -23.75 -15.73 -1.27
N LEU A 311 -23.80 -15.21 -0.05
CA LEU A 311 -23.20 -13.90 0.31
C LEU A 311 -21.70 -13.80 0.04
N ASP A 312 -20.96 -14.90 0.14
CA ASP A 312 -19.54 -14.92 -0.17
C ASP A 312 -19.23 -14.61 -1.64
N ILE A 313 -20.15 -14.87 -2.57
CA ILE A 313 -19.99 -14.49 -3.98
C ILE A 313 -20.09 -12.97 -4.11
N LEU A 314 -21.07 -12.35 -3.42
CA LEU A 314 -21.22 -10.90 -3.41
C LEU A 314 -19.97 -10.23 -2.84
N ALA A 315 -19.45 -10.74 -1.72
CA ALA A 315 -18.22 -10.24 -1.11
C ALA A 315 -17.01 -10.40 -2.04
N SER A 316 -16.85 -11.56 -2.73
CA SER A 316 -15.75 -11.77 -3.68
C SER A 316 -15.80 -10.84 -4.87
N ARG A 317 -17.03 -10.62 -5.41
CA ARG A 317 -17.23 -9.72 -6.55
C ARG A 317 -16.91 -8.29 -6.17
N ASN A 318 -17.31 -7.86 -4.98
CA ASN A 318 -17.00 -6.55 -4.44
C ASN A 318 -15.48 -6.35 -4.26
N ASN A 319 -14.77 -7.35 -3.71
CA ASN A 319 -13.33 -7.27 -3.50
C ASN A 319 -12.56 -7.21 -4.83
N LEU A 320 -12.97 -8.01 -5.82
CA LEU A 320 -12.38 -7.98 -7.16
C LEU A 320 -12.62 -6.63 -7.85
N ALA A 321 -13.86 -6.13 -7.79
CA ALA A 321 -14.22 -4.84 -8.38
C ALA A 321 -13.42 -3.69 -7.75
N ALA A 322 -13.25 -3.69 -6.41
CA ALA A 322 -12.44 -2.71 -5.71
C ALA A 322 -10.94 -2.81 -6.08
N ALA A 323 -10.43 -4.02 -6.34
CA ALA A 323 -9.05 -4.18 -6.80
C ALA A 323 -8.85 -3.64 -8.24
N TYR A 324 -9.82 -3.86 -9.13
CA TYR A 324 -9.82 -3.26 -10.47
C TYR A 324 -9.92 -1.73 -10.41
N GLU A 325 -10.77 -1.17 -9.52
CA GLU A 325 -10.86 0.29 -9.33
C GLU A 325 -9.52 0.88 -8.90
N LEU A 326 -8.85 0.27 -7.91
CA LEU A 326 -7.52 0.71 -7.46
C LEU A 326 -6.45 0.57 -8.55
N ALA A 327 -6.60 -0.40 -9.47
CA ALA A 327 -5.73 -0.56 -10.64
C ALA A 327 -6.13 0.35 -11.82
N GLU A 328 -7.06 1.29 -11.60
CA GLU A 328 -7.62 2.19 -12.63
C GLU A 328 -8.28 1.47 -13.83
N ARG A 329 -8.60 0.18 -13.66
CA ARG A 329 -9.30 -0.64 -14.65
C ARG A 329 -10.81 -0.49 -14.49
N LEU A 330 -11.31 0.73 -14.70
CA LEU A 330 -12.70 1.10 -14.41
C LEU A 330 -13.71 0.35 -15.28
N ASP A 331 -13.36 0.03 -16.53
CA ASP A 331 -14.20 -0.75 -17.45
C ASP A 331 -14.43 -2.19 -16.97
N ASP A 332 -13.49 -2.77 -16.20
CA ASP A 332 -13.63 -4.08 -15.57
C ASP A 332 -14.35 -3.99 -14.21
N ALA A 333 -14.14 -2.89 -13.47
CA ALA A 333 -14.73 -2.68 -12.14
C ALA A 333 -16.25 -2.40 -12.20
N ILE A 334 -16.68 -1.49 -13.08
CA ILE A 334 -18.07 -1.01 -13.16
C ILE A 334 -19.08 -2.16 -13.35
N PRO A 335 -18.92 -3.06 -14.34
CA PRO A 335 -19.87 -4.16 -14.53
C PRO A 335 -19.99 -5.09 -13.31
N LEU A 336 -18.90 -5.28 -12.58
CA LEU A 336 -18.89 -6.11 -11.38
C LEU A 336 -19.67 -5.44 -10.23
N PHE A 337 -19.49 -4.13 -10.01
CA PHE A 337 -20.26 -3.40 -9.01
C PHE A 337 -21.75 -3.29 -9.38
N GLU A 338 -22.09 -3.04 -10.65
CA GLU A 338 -23.50 -3.03 -11.14
C GLU A 338 -24.18 -4.38 -10.90
N GLN A 339 -23.51 -5.49 -11.27
CA GLN A 339 -24.03 -6.82 -11.02
C GLN A 339 -24.13 -7.11 -9.52
N ASN A 340 -23.15 -6.68 -8.73
CA ASN A 340 -23.15 -6.88 -7.27
C ASN A 340 -24.34 -6.17 -6.62
N LEU A 341 -24.61 -4.91 -7.00
CA LEU A 341 -25.76 -4.15 -6.49
C LEU A 341 -27.08 -4.82 -6.88
N THR A 342 -27.22 -5.22 -8.15
CA THR A 342 -28.42 -5.92 -8.64
C THR A 342 -28.69 -7.20 -7.84
N ASP A 343 -27.66 -8.01 -7.58
CA ASP A 343 -27.80 -9.24 -6.81
C ASP A 343 -28.06 -8.95 -5.32
N CYS A 344 -27.41 -7.94 -4.72
CA CYS A 344 -27.71 -7.51 -3.35
C CYS A 344 -29.18 -7.06 -3.20
N GLU A 345 -29.71 -6.26 -4.12
CA GLU A 345 -31.11 -5.83 -4.10
C GLU A 345 -32.09 -7.02 -4.22
N ARG A 346 -31.75 -7.99 -5.07
CA ARG A 346 -32.58 -9.20 -5.28
C ARG A 346 -32.56 -10.15 -4.08
N ILE A 347 -31.37 -10.36 -3.48
CA ILE A 347 -31.14 -11.38 -2.43
C ILE A 347 -31.47 -10.82 -1.03
N LEU A 348 -31.01 -9.60 -0.74
CA LEU A 348 -31.07 -8.99 0.58
C LEU A 348 -32.20 -7.95 0.70
N GLY A 349 -32.61 -7.37 -0.43
CA GLY A 349 -33.55 -6.24 -0.48
C GLY A 349 -32.82 -4.89 -0.48
N SER A 350 -33.54 -3.87 -0.95
CA SER A 350 -32.99 -2.50 -1.12
C SER A 350 -32.59 -1.82 0.19
N ASP A 351 -33.20 -2.21 1.32
CA ASP A 351 -32.99 -1.62 2.64
C ASP A 351 -31.88 -2.31 3.46
N HIS A 352 -31.28 -3.37 2.94
CA HIS A 352 -30.21 -4.09 3.66
C HIS A 352 -28.90 -3.28 3.67
N LEU A 353 -28.16 -3.32 4.77
CA LEU A 353 -26.91 -2.55 4.93
C LEU A 353 -25.87 -2.87 3.84
N ASP A 354 -25.72 -4.15 3.49
CA ASP A 354 -24.81 -4.57 2.42
C ASP A 354 -25.24 -4.06 1.04
N THR A 355 -26.55 -3.91 0.81
CA THR A 355 -27.08 -3.31 -0.42
C THR A 355 -26.76 -1.82 -0.47
N LEU A 356 -26.90 -1.10 0.65
CA LEU A 356 -26.56 0.31 0.74
C LEU A 356 -25.05 0.51 0.57
N ALA A 357 -24.23 -0.39 1.15
CA ALA A 357 -22.78 -0.38 0.96
C ALA A 357 -22.39 -0.66 -0.51
N SER A 358 -23.03 -1.65 -1.16
CA SER A 358 -22.79 -1.95 -2.59
C SER A 358 -23.15 -0.77 -3.49
N ARG A 359 -24.27 -0.06 -3.19
CA ARG A 359 -24.69 1.14 -3.92
C ARG A 359 -23.68 2.28 -3.74
N ASN A 360 -23.17 2.46 -2.52
CA ASN A 360 -22.11 3.45 -2.22
C ASN A 360 -20.80 3.15 -2.99
N ASN A 361 -20.43 1.88 -3.09
CA ASN A 361 -19.23 1.48 -3.84
C ASN A 361 -19.39 1.71 -5.34
N LEU A 362 -20.57 1.38 -5.91
CA LEU A 362 -20.90 1.68 -7.32
C LEU A 362 -20.85 3.19 -7.59
N ALA A 363 -21.37 4.01 -6.68
CA ALA A 363 -21.29 5.46 -6.79
C ALA A 363 -19.83 5.94 -6.76
N GLY A 364 -18.98 5.31 -5.94
CA GLY A 364 -17.54 5.58 -5.88
C GLY A 364 -16.85 5.38 -7.22
N VAL A 365 -17.04 4.20 -7.82
CA VAL A 365 -16.40 3.90 -9.12
C VAL A 365 -16.96 4.74 -10.26
N TYR A 366 -18.26 5.13 -10.24
CA TYR A 366 -18.79 6.07 -11.21
C TYR A 366 -18.13 7.46 -11.07
N LYS A 367 -17.91 7.93 -9.83
CA LYS A 367 -17.15 9.16 -9.58
C LYS A 367 -15.73 9.06 -10.15
N SER A 368 -15.01 7.95 -9.89
CA SER A 368 -13.67 7.70 -10.42
C SER A 368 -13.65 7.66 -11.95
N ALA A 369 -14.74 7.18 -12.58
CA ALA A 369 -14.92 7.16 -14.03
C ALA A 369 -15.39 8.51 -14.64
N GLY A 370 -15.54 9.55 -13.83
CA GLY A 370 -16.06 10.85 -14.29
C GLY A 370 -17.57 10.87 -14.60
N ARG A 371 -18.32 9.79 -14.27
CA ARG A 371 -19.78 9.69 -14.42
C ARG A 371 -20.46 10.33 -13.22
N LEU A 372 -20.25 11.66 -13.07
CA LEU A 372 -20.58 12.38 -11.85
C LEU A 372 -22.07 12.45 -11.54
N ASP A 373 -22.93 12.64 -12.55
CA ASP A 373 -24.37 12.69 -12.35
C ASP A 373 -24.92 11.36 -11.80
N GLU A 374 -24.45 10.25 -12.34
CA GLU A 374 -24.85 8.91 -11.90
C GLU A 374 -24.32 8.59 -10.48
N ALA A 375 -23.09 9.02 -10.19
CA ALA A 375 -22.52 8.90 -8.85
C ALA A 375 -23.34 9.70 -7.81
N ILE A 376 -23.69 10.93 -8.12
CA ILE A 376 -24.48 11.81 -7.26
C ILE A 376 -25.86 11.21 -7.00
N ASP A 377 -26.59 10.76 -8.05
CA ASP A 377 -27.91 10.13 -7.89
C ASP A 377 -27.86 8.93 -6.95
N LEU A 378 -26.84 8.06 -7.08
CA LEU A 378 -26.70 6.90 -6.21
C LEU A 378 -26.34 7.31 -4.77
N TYR A 379 -25.46 8.31 -4.57
CA TYR A 379 -25.12 8.79 -3.23
C TYR A 379 -26.31 9.47 -2.55
N GLU A 380 -27.10 10.30 -3.27
CA GLU A 380 -28.32 10.93 -2.73
C GLU A 380 -29.32 9.90 -2.27
N ARG A 381 -29.60 8.87 -3.09
CA ARG A 381 -30.48 7.75 -2.72
C ARG A 381 -29.96 6.98 -1.52
N THR A 382 -28.66 6.70 -1.50
CA THR A 382 -28.02 5.97 -0.38
C THR A 382 -28.13 6.77 0.92
N LEU A 383 -27.86 8.07 0.89
CA LEU A 383 -27.96 8.96 2.04
C LEU A 383 -29.40 9.06 2.56
N ALA A 384 -30.38 9.17 1.65
CA ALA A 384 -31.79 9.21 2.01
C ALA A 384 -32.25 7.91 2.69
N ASP A 385 -31.89 6.75 2.12
CA ASP A 385 -32.24 5.45 2.70
C ASP A 385 -31.53 5.20 4.04
N GLN A 386 -30.23 5.52 4.16
CA GLN A 386 -29.52 5.40 5.44
C GLN A 386 -30.11 6.34 6.51
N SER A 387 -30.43 7.56 6.14
CA SER A 387 -31.08 8.51 7.07
C SER A 387 -32.43 7.99 7.58
N ARG A 388 -33.19 7.30 6.73
CA ARG A 388 -34.48 6.68 7.08
C ARG A 388 -34.32 5.43 7.92
N ILE A 389 -33.33 4.56 7.63
CA ILE A 389 -33.17 3.23 8.22
C ILE A 389 -32.34 3.29 9.50
N LEU A 390 -31.19 3.98 9.46
CA LEU A 390 -30.22 4.05 10.53
C LEU A 390 -30.37 5.33 11.38
N GLY A 391 -30.98 6.35 10.78
CA GLY A 391 -31.06 7.69 11.35
C GLY A 391 -29.96 8.63 10.86
N PRO A 392 -30.18 9.95 10.97
CA PRO A 392 -29.24 10.97 10.48
C PRO A 392 -27.90 11.00 11.21
N ASP A 393 -27.89 10.51 12.45
CA ASP A 393 -26.73 10.53 13.34
C ASP A 393 -25.86 9.27 13.26
N HIS A 394 -26.26 8.28 12.45
CA HIS A 394 -25.51 7.02 12.33
C HIS A 394 -24.15 7.24 11.62
N PRO A 395 -23.06 6.58 12.04
CA PRO A 395 -21.74 6.73 11.42
C PRO A 395 -21.76 6.53 9.90
N ASP A 396 -22.48 5.52 9.39
CA ASP A 396 -22.57 5.24 7.96
C ASP A 396 -23.33 6.33 7.20
N THR A 397 -24.36 6.94 7.82
CA THR A 397 -25.09 8.06 7.24
C THR A 397 -24.19 9.30 7.13
N LEU A 398 -23.40 9.56 8.18
CA LEU A 398 -22.43 10.65 8.18
C LEU A 398 -21.28 10.41 7.18
N ALA A 399 -20.86 9.17 6.98
CA ALA A 399 -19.87 8.80 5.97
C ALA A 399 -20.41 9.01 4.55
N SER A 400 -21.64 8.55 4.26
CA SER A 400 -22.29 8.74 2.95
C SER A 400 -22.53 10.21 2.62
N ARG A 401 -22.82 11.05 3.63
CA ARG A 401 -22.91 12.50 3.45
C ARG A 401 -21.56 13.09 3.00
N GLY A 402 -20.46 12.61 3.57
CA GLY A 402 -19.11 13.01 3.15
C GLY A 402 -18.78 12.56 1.72
N ASN A 403 -19.21 11.35 1.33
CA ASN A 403 -19.00 10.84 -0.02
C ASN A 403 -19.80 11.61 -1.08
N LEU A 404 -21.06 11.97 -0.76
CA LEU A 404 -21.88 12.82 -1.62
C LEU A 404 -21.26 14.21 -1.80
N ALA A 405 -20.76 14.82 -0.71
CA ALA A 405 -20.07 16.09 -0.78
C ALA A 405 -18.81 16.01 -1.68
N ALA A 406 -18.02 14.93 -1.57
CA ALA A 406 -16.88 14.72 -2.45
C ALA A 406 -17.28 14.55 -3.94
N ALA A 407 -18.46 13.97 -4.21
CA ALA A 407 -18.99 13.86 -5.56
C ALA A 407 -19.45 15.24 -6.09
N TYR A 408 -20.09 16.06 -5.27
CA TYR A 408 -20.42 17.43 -5.63
C TYR A 408 -19.15 18.29 -5.87
N GLU A 409 -18.11 18.14 -5.04
CA GLU A 409 -16.83 18.81 -5.24
C GLU A 409 -16.21 18.44 -6.60
N SER A 410 -16.20 17.14 -6.94
CA SER A 410 -15.72 16.66 -8.24
C SER A 410 -16.55 17.19 -9.41
N ALA A 411 -17.85 17.44 -9.21
CA ALA A 411 -18.76 18.01 -10.20
C ALA A 411 -18.69 19.55 -10.25
N GLY A 412 -17.81 20.20 -9.48
CA GLY A 412 -17.71 21.66 -9.38
C GLY A 412 -18.87 22.32 -8.63
N ARG A 413 -19.76 21.53 -8.01
CA ARG A 413 -20.91 22.02 -7.21
C ARG A 413 -20.44 22.32 -5.78
N LEU A 414 -19.53 23.32 -5.66
CA LEU A 414 -18.79 23.59 -4.43
C LEU A 414 -19.66 24.06 -3.28
N ASP A 415 -20.69 24.86 -3.56
CA ASP A 415 -21.58 25.36 -2.52
C ASP A 415 -22.38 24.22 -1.87
N GLU A 416 -22.92 23.28 -2.67
CA GLU A 416 -23.64 22.13 -2.15
C GLU A 416 -22.70 21.17 -1.39
N ALA A 417 -21.46 21.02 -1.84
CA ALA A 417 -20.44 20.24 -1.12
C ALA A 417 -20.14 20.85 0.26
N ILE A 418 -19.94 22.16 0.32
CA ILE A 418 -19.66 22.89 1.55
C ILE A 418 -20.83 22.79 2.52
N ASP A 419 -22.07 23.04 2.06
CA ASP A 419 -23.27 22.94 2.90
C ASP A 419 -23.38 21.57 3.59
N LEU A 420 -23.15 20.49 2.82
CA LEU A 420 -23.16 19.12 3.37
C LEU A 420 -22.04 18.86 4.36
N LEU A 421 -20.84 19.37 4.10
CA LEU A 421 -19.68 19.19 4.99
C LEU A 421 -19.80 20.00 6.27
N GLU A 422 -20.36 21.22 6.22
CA GLU A 422 -20.67 22.00 7.40
C GLU A 422 -21.69 21.28 8.31
N GLN A 423 -22.76 20.75 7.72
CA GLN A 423 -23.72 19.92 8.45
C GLN A 423 -23.07 18.68 9.04
N ASN A 424 -22.23 17.98 8.25
CA ASN A 424 -21.55 16.77 8.69
C ASN A 424 -20.60 17.07 9.87
N LEU A 425 -19.83 18.14 9.80
CA LEU A 425 -18.96 18.57 10.90
C LEU A 425 -19.75 18.96 12.13
N SER A 426 -20.85 19.74 11.99
CA SER A 426 -21.74 20.13 13.08
C SER A 426 -22.33 18.93 13.80
N ASP A 427 -22.81 17.92 13.06
CA ASP A 427 -23.36 16.69 13.63
C ASP A 427 -22.30 15.87 14.35
N ARG A 428 -21.10 15.69 13.75
CA ARG A 428 -19.99 14.97 14.40
C ARG A 428 -19.51 15.66 15.69
N LEU A 429 -19.43 17.01 15.68
CA LEU A 429 -19.12 17.79 16.88
C LEU A 429 -20.14 17.55 18.00
N ARG A 430 -21.42 17.49 17.65
CA ARG A 430 -22.53 17.26 18.59
C ARG A 430 -22.52 15.82 19.15
N ILE A 431 -22.26 14.82 18.29
CA ILE A 431 -22.40 13.39 18.63
C ILE A 431 -21.12 12.83 19.25
N LEU A 432 -19.98 13.12 18.66
CA LEU A 432 -18.68 12.51 18.98
C LEU A 432 -17.80 13.46 19.81
N GLY A 433 -18.09 14.77 19.74
CA GLY A 433 -17.26 15.80 20.35
C GLY A 433 -16.08 16.26 19.47
N PRO A 434 -15.39 17.34 19.88
CA PRO A 434 -14.33 17.96 19.08
C PRO A 434 -13.07 17.10 18.96
N ASP A 435 -12.83 16.21 19.90
CA ASP A 435 -11.60 15.43 20.02
C ASP A 435 -11.66 14.08 19.29
N HIS A 436 -12.81 13.73 18.72
CA HIS A 436 -12.97 12.44 18.06
C HIS A 436 -12.25 12.43 16.69
N PRO A 437 -11.54 11.34 16.34
CA PRO A 437 -10.81 11.24 15.06
C PRO A 437 -11.68 11.57 13.82
N ASP A 438 -12.94 11.13 13.81
CA ASP A 438 -13.85 11.39 12.70
C ASP A 438 -14.28 12.85 12.61
N THR A 439 -14.35 13.56 13.74
CA THR A 439 -14.61 15.00 13.75
C THR A 439 -13.43 15.77 13.17
N LEU A 440 -12.20 15.38 13.52
CA LEU A 440 -10.98 15.95 12.96
C LEU A 440 -10.87 15.69 11.46
N THR A 441 -11.28 14.50 11.00
CA THR A 441 -11.34 14.15 9.57
C THR A 441 -12.40 15.01 8.85
N ALA A 442 -13.59 15.17 9.43
CA ALA A 442 -14.65 16.01 8.82
C ALA A 442 -14.22 17.46 8.69
N ARG A 443 -13.49 18.01 9.69
CA ARG A 443 -12.92 19.37 9.63
C ARG A 443 -11.91 19.49 8.50
N ASN A 444 -11.06 18.49 8.30
CA ASN A 444 -10.09 18.46 7.20
C ASN A 444 -10.79 18.41 5.83
N ASN A 445 -11.87 17.64 5.69
CA ASN A 445 -12.62 17.55 4.43
C ASN A 445 -13.32 18.88 4.11
N LEU A 446 -13.91 19.55 5.11
CA LEU A 446 -14.52 20.88 4.92
C LEU A 446 -13.45 21.91 4.51
N ALA A 447 -12.26 21.86 5.13
CA ALA A 447 -11.16 22.75 4.75
C ALA A 447 -10.70 22.49 3.30
N SER A 448 -10.73 21.23 2.83
CA SER A 448 -10.45 20.89 1.43
C SER A 448 -11.50 21.51 0.49
N ALA A 449 -12.77 21.41 0.81
CA ALA A 449 -13.84 21.99 0.00
C ALA A 449 -13.77 23.53 -0.04
N TYR A 450 -13.47 24.19 1.09
CA TYR A 450 -13.22 25.64 1.10
C TYR A 450 -12.03 26.02 0.22
N LYS A 451 -10.97 25.23 0.25
CA LYS A 451 -9.81 25.42 -0.61
C LYS A 451 -10.18 25.30 -2.09
N SER A 452 -10.91 24.26 -2.48
CA SER A 452 -11.42 24.09 -3.85
C SER A 452 -12.32 25.27 -4.31
N ALA A 453 -13.05 25.86 -3.36
CA ALA A 453 -13.88 27.06 -3.61
C ALA A 453 -13.09 28.37 -3.58
N GLY A 454 -11.75 28.35 -3.42
CA GLY A 454 -10.92 29.53 -3.29
C GLY A 454 -11.08 30.30 -1.96
N ARG A 455 -11.82 29.74 -0.99
CA ARG A 455 -12.06 30.29 0.35
C ARG A 455 -10.90 29.90 1.28
N LEU A 456 -9.68 30.38 0.93
CA LEU A 456 -8.44 29.93 1.56
C LEU A 456 -8.32 30.35 3.03
N ASP A 457 -8.86 31.50 3.41
CA ASP A 457 -8.81 31.97 4.81
C ASP A 457 -9.62 31.05 5.72
N GLU A 458 -10.85 30.66 5.31
CA GLU A 458 -11.69 29.73 6.07
C GLU A 458 -11.08 28.32 6.14
N ALA A 459 -10.44 27.88 5.06
CA ALA A 459 -9.72 26.62 5.06
C ALA A 459 -8.56 26.61 6.06
N ILE A 460 -7.78 27.71 6.09
CA ILE A 460 -6.65 27.89 7.01
C ILE A 460 -7.14 27.90 8.46
N ASP A 461 -8.19 28.64 8.78
CA ASP A 461 -8.75 28.72 10.14
C ASP A 461 -9.13 27.32 10.67
N LEU A 462 -9.77 26.49 9.83
CA LEU A 462 -10.13 25.13 10.21
C LEU A 462 -8.90 24.23 10.39
N LEU A 463 -7.88 24.37 9.55
CA LEU A 463 -6.67 23.55 9.64
C LEU A 463 -5.77 23.96 10.81
N GLU A 464 -5.73 25.24 11.18
CA GLU A 464 -5.05 25.71 12.40
C GLU A 464 -5.71 25.10 13.65
N GLN A 465 -7.05 25.12 13.72
CA GLN A 465 -7.79 24.46 14.79
C GLN A 465 -7.50 22.95 14.82
N ASN A 466 -7.50 22.31 13.64
CA ASN A 466 -7.27 20.87 13.52
C ASN A 466 -5.86 20.49 13.99
N LEU A 467 -4.84 21.27 13.62
CA LEU A 467 -3.47 21.07 14.07
C LEU A 467 -3.35 21.24 15.59
N THR A 468 -3.95 22.32 16.13
CA THR A 468 -3.95 22.59 17.58
C THR A 468 -4.58 21.41 18.37
N ASP A 469 -5.69 20.87 17.88
CA ASP A 469 -6.36 19.73 18.51
C ASP A 469 -5.51 18.46 18.41
N HIS A 470 -4.90 18.17 17.26
CA HIS A 470 -3.99 17.02 17.12
C HIS A 470 -2.76 17.13 18.04
N GLU A 471 -2.14 18.31 18.15
CA GLU A 471 -1.03 18.54 19.06
C GLU A 471 -1.42 18.34 20.54
N ARG A 472 -2.63 18.78 20.92
CA ARG A 472 -3.17 18.63 22.28
C ARG A 472 -3.53 17.18 22.61
N ILE A 473 -4.14 16.43 21.66
CA ILE A 473 -4.70 15.09 21.90
C ILE A 473 -3.62 14.02 21.74
N LEU A 474 -2.84 14.11 20.67
CA LEU A 474 -1.89 13.08 20.25
C LEU A 474 -0.44 13.46 20.56
N GLY A 475 -0.20 14.75 20.77
CA GLY A 475 1.15 15.30 20.91
C GLY A 475 1.79 15.71 19.58
N PRO A 476 2.86 16.55 19.65
CA PRO A 476 3.50 17.09 18.45
C PRO A 476 4.22 16.02 17.62
N ASP A 477 4.60 14.91 18.23
CA ASP A 477 5.40 13.84 17.62
C ASP A 477 4.53 12.72 17.01
N HIS A 478 3.21 12.84 17.04
CA HIS A 478 2.33 11.81 16.49
C HIS A 478 2.24 11.93 14.95
N PRO A 479 2.24 10.81 14.18
CA PRO A 479 2.17 10.85 12.71
C PRO A 479 0.98 11.65 12.16
N ARG A 480 -0.21 11.58 12.80
CA ARG A 480 -1.37 12.38 12.38
C ARG A 480 -1.16 13.88 12.58
N THR A 481 -0.39 14.30 13.59
CA THR A 481 -0.03 15.70 13.80
C THR A 481 0.88 16.21 12.68
N LEU A 482 1.82 15.37 12.23
CA LEU A 482 2.67 15.68 11.08
C LEU A 482 1.82 15.86 9.81
N ILE A 483 0.81 15.03 9.58
CA ILE A 483 -0.11 15.13 8.43
C ILE A 483 -0.91 16.44 8.51
N SER A 484 -1.47 16.79 9.67
CA SER A 484 -2.23 18.05 9.84
C SER A 484 -1.36 19.28 9.58
N ARG A 485 -0.12 19.26 10.06
CA ARG A 485 0.85 20.34 9.81
C ARG A 485 1.18 20.46 8.32
N ASN A 486 1.32 19.32 7.64
CA ASN A 486 1.53 19.29 6.19
C ASN A 486 0.35 19.88 5.41
N ASN A 487 -0.89 19.58 5.80
CA ASN A 487 -2.09 20.10 5.15
C ASN A 487 -2.24 21.61 5.34
N LEU A 488 -1.97 22.10 6.54
CA LEU A 488 -1.98 23.56 6.82
C LEU A 488 -0.90 24.28 6.00
N ALA A 489 0.32 23.75 5.94
CA ALA A 489 1.41 24.29 5.13
C ALA A 489 1.03 24.35 3.63
N GLY A 490 0.32 23.30 3.15
CA GLY A 490 -0.23 23.29 1.79
C GLY A 490 -1.20 24.42 1.52
N SER A 491 -2.10 24.69 2.45
CA SER A 491 -3.08 25.79 2.33
C SER A 491 -2.42 27.17 2.40
N TYR A 492 -1.40 27.34 3.26
CA TYR A 492 -0.60 28.56 3.25
C TYR A 492 0.10 28.80 1.91
N ARG A 493 0.66 27.74 1.31
CA ARG A 493 1.30 27.83 -0.02
C ARG A 493 0.30 28.28 -1.08
N GLU A 494 -0.90 27.72 -1.11
CA GLU A 494 -1.95 28.09 -2.06
C GLU A 494 -2.47 29.51 -1.84
N ALA A 495 -2.52 29.98 -0.59
CA ALA A 495 -2.84 31.36 -0.24
C ALA A 495 -1.70 32.33 -0.52
N GLY A 496 -0.58 31.91 -1.12
CA GLY A 496 0.58 32.76 -1.38
C GLY A 496 1.39 33.09 -0.12
N ARG A 497 1.04 32.58 1.05
CA ARG A 497 1.74 32.78 2.32
C ARG A 497 2.97 31.86 2.39
N LEU A 498 3.91 32.07 1.45
CA LEU A 498 4.98 31.12 1.15
C LEU A 498 6.00 30.96 2.29
N ASP A 499 6.29 32.04 3.02
CA ASP A 499 7.23 31.96 4.14
C ASP A 499 6.67 31.12 5.30
N GLU A 500 5.38 31.27 5.63
CA GLU A 500 4.69 30.48 6.64
C GLU A 500 4.59 29.00 6.22
N ALA A 501 4.31 28.75 4.95
CA ALA A 501 4.29 27.41 4.40
C ALA A 501 5.65 26.72 4.53
N ILE A 502 6.73 27.42 4.15
CA ILE A 502 8.11 26.92 4.23
C ILE A 502 8.48 26.63 5.67
N ASP A 503 8.22 27.55 6.61
CA ASP A 503 8.53 27.35 8.03
C ASP A 503 7.84 26.10 8.61
N LEU A 504 6.57 25.87 8.26
CA LEU A 504 5.83 24.67 8.70
C LEU A 504 6.38 23.40 8.04
N TYR A 505 6.68 23.41 6.74
CA TYR A 505 7.25 22.27 6.06
C TYR A 505 8.65 21.91 6.57
N GLU A 506 9.52 22.92 6.86
CA GLU A 506 10.84 22.68 7.45
C GLU A 506 10.72 21.98 8.81
N ARG A 507 9.89 22.52 9.73
CA ARG A 507 9.62 21.91 11.04
C ARG A 507 9.05 20.50 10.89
N ASN A 508 8.11 20.33 9.95
CA ASN A 508 7.47 19.04 9.71
C ASN A 508 8.47 17.97 9.21
N LEU A 509 9.40 18.37 8.34
CA LEU A 509 10.45 17.49 7.83
C LEU A 509 11.45 17.14 8.94
N ASP A 510 11.87 18.10 9.75
CA ASP A 510 12.82 17.89 10.86
C ASP A 510 12.24 16.96 11.93
N ASP A 511 11.00 17.19 12.34
CA ASP A 511 10.30 16.31 13.29
C ASP A 511 10.09 14.91 12.71
N GLY A 512 9.63 14.83 11.45
CA GLY A 512 9.44 13.57 10.76
C GLY A 512 10.73 12.75 10.68
N LEU A 513 11.86 13.36 10.34
CA LEU A 513 13.17 12.69 10.30
C LEU A 513 13.56 12.12 11.66
N ARG A 514 13.27 12.86 12.74
CA ARG A 514 13.56 12.43 14.12
C ARG A 514 12.69 11.26 14.56
N ILE A 515 11.40 11.26 14.16
CA ILE A 515 10.38 10.31 14.64
C ILE A 515 10.35 9.04 13.80
N LEU A 516 10.37 9.18 12.47
CA LEU A 516 10.14 8.09 11.52
C LEU A 516 11.44 7.58 10.88
N GLY A 517 12.52 8.37 10.96
CA GLY A 517 13.78 8.05 10.29
C GLY A 517 13.80 8.44 8.80
N PRO A 518 15.02 8.48 8.21
CA PRO A 518 15.23 9.06 6.87
C PRO A 518 14.62 8.25 5.71
N ASP A 519 14.40 6.95 5.92
CA ASP A 519 13.94 6.03 4.86
C ASP A 519 12.42 5.80 4.87
N HIS A 520 11.69 6.47 5.77
CA HIS A 520 10.24 6.35 5.84
C HIS A 520 9.55 7.09 4.67
N PRO A 521 8.55 6.50 3.98
CA PRO A 521 7.87 7.10 2.82
C PRO A 521 7.34 8.51 3.06
N TYR A 522 6.83 8.80 4.25
CA TYR A 522 6.37 10.14 4.63
C TYR A 522 7.45 11.22 4.48
N ILE A 523 8.72 10.89 4.75
CA ILE A 523 9.84 11.83 4.65
C ILE A 523 10.07 12.24 3.20
N PHE A 524 9.92 11.30 2.26
CA PHE A 524 10.07 11.61 0.84
C PHE A 524 8.98 12.58 0.38
N SER A 525 7.72 12.36 0.80
CA SER A 525 6.60 13.26 0.49
C SER A 525 6.75 14.62 1.16
N SER A 526 7.11 14.66 2.45
CA SER A 526 7.35 15.91 3.19
C SER A 526 8.47 16.75 2.56
N ARG A 527 9.56 16.11 2.12
CA ARG A 527 10.67 16.78 1.43
C ARG A 527 10.25 17.30 0.06
N SER A 528 9.43 16.54 -0.69
CA SER A 528 8.88 17.01 -1.97
C SER A 528 7.95 18.21 -1.80
N ASN A 529 7.13 18.25 -0.75
CA ASN A 529 6.24 19.37 -0.46
C ASN A 529 7.01 20.62 -0.08
N LEU A 530 8.09 20.48 0.73
CA LEU A 530 8.99 21.59 1.04
C LEU A 530 9.68 22.13 -0.23
N ALA A 531 10.16 21.22 -1.09
CA ALA A 531 10.77 21.59 -2.37
C ALA A 531 9.78 22.34 -3.26
N GLY A 532 8.52 21.89 -3.35
CA GLY A 532 7.46 22.58 -4.08
C GLY A 532 7.12 23.96 -3.49
N ALA A 533 7.20 24.13 -2.16
CA ALA A 533 7.01 25.42 -1.53
C ALA A 533 8.18 26.39 -1.86
N TYR A 534 9.41 25.92 -1.86
CA TYR A 534 10.56 26.69 -2.34
C TYR A 534 10.46 27.05 -3.81
N GLU A 535 9.99 26.12 -4.65
CA GLU A 535 9.75 26.38 -6.08
C GLU A 535 8.71 27.48 -6.27
N SER A 536 7.57 27.38 -5.56
CA SER A 536 6.52 28.44 -5.58
C SER A 536 7.05 29.79 -5.13
N ALA A 537 8.01 29.81 -4.19
CA ALA A 537 8.69 31.03 -3.74
C ALA A 537 9.83 31.51 -4.66
N GLY A 538 10.04 30.85 -5.82
CA GLY A 538 11.13 31.17 -6.75
C GLY A 538 12.53 30.81 -6.23
N ARG A 539 12.63 30.09 -5.10
CA ARG A 539 13.91 29.70 -4.46
C ARG A 539 14.41 28.37 -5.05
N LEU A 540 14.64 28.36 -6.37
CA LEU A 540 15.00 27.14 -7.11
C LEU A 540 16.35 26.55 -6.70
N ASP A 541 17.25 27.38 -6.20
CA ASP A 541 18.53 26.97 -5.60
C ASP A 541 18.36 26.04 -4.38
N LYS A 542 17.24 26.14 -3.66
CA LYS A 542 16.86 25.26 -2.55
C LYS A 542 15.96 24.10 -2.98
N ALA A 543 15.03 24.36 -3.92
CA ALA A 543 14.07 23.35 -4.39
C ALA A 543 14.75 22.19 -5.10
N VAL A 544 15.60 22.47 -6.08
CA VAL A 544 16.26 21.46 -6.91
C VAL A 544 17.05 20.44 -6.10
N PRO A 545 17.94 20.79 -5.15
CA PRO A 545 18.67 19.81 -4.35
C PRO A 545 17.76 18.93 -3.50
N LEU A 546 16.61 19.42 -3.05
CA LEU A 546 15.64 18.63 -2.28
C LEU A 546 14.96 17.58 -3.17
N PHE A 547 14.56 17.95 -4.40
CA PHE A 547 14.01 16.99 -5.36
C PHE A 547 15.05 15.96 -5.81
N GLU A 548 16.31 16.37 -6.10
CA GLU A 548 17.41 15.45 -6.42
C GLU A 548 17.61 14.42 -5.31
N ARG A 549 17.66 14.87 -4.05
CA ARG A 549 17.80 13.99 -2.90
C ARG A 549 16.60 13.06 -2.74
N THR A 550 15.38 13.56 -2.97
CA THR A 550 14.17 12.75 -2.86
C THR A 550 14.16 11.64 -3.92
N LEU A 551 14.55 11.95 -5.15
CA LEU A 551 14.66 10.95 -6.23
C LEU A 551 15.70 9.89 -5.87
N ALA A 552 16.91 10.30 -5.46
CA ALA A 552 17.99 9.38 -5.10
C ALA A 552 17.60 8.45 -3.93
N ASP A 553 16.93 8.98 -2.90
CA ASP A 553 16.48 8.18 -1.75
C ASP A 553 15.36 7.21 -2.15
N ARG A 554 14.41 7.62 -2.99
CA ARG A 554 13.35 6.73 -3.51
C ARG A 554 13.93 5.64 -4.42
N GLU A 555 14.86 5.94 -5.31
CA GLU A 555 15.55 4.93 -6.14
C GLU A 555 16.28 3.90 -5.28
N ARG A 556 16.91 4.34 -4.19
CA ARG A 556 17.64 3.45 -3.27
C ARG A 556 16.70 2.57 -2.44
N VAL A 557 15.57 3.11 -1.95
CA VAL A 557 14.68 2.43 -0.99
C VAL A 557 13.58 1.63 -1.69
N LEU A 558 12.96 2.24 -2.71
CA LEU A 558 11.82 1.67 -3.41
C LEU A 558 12.21 1.01 -4.75
N GLY A 559 13.36 1.39 -5.29
CA GLY A 559 13.81 0.97 -6.62
C GLY A 559 13.42 1.95 -7.72
N PRO A 560 14.08 1.87 -8.89
CA PRO A 560 13.87 2.81 -10.01
C PRO A 560 12.51 2.69 -10.68
N ASP A 561 11.86 1.54 -10.58
CA ASP A 561 10.59 1.21 -11.24
C ASP A 561 9.35 1.46 -10.36
N HIS A 562 9.55 1.86 -9.11
CA HIS A 562 8.42 2.12 -8.22
C HIS A 562 7.64 3.37 -8.66
N PRO A 563 6.29 3.38 -8.64
CA PRO A 563 5.46 4.52 -9.05
C PRO A 563 5.86 5.85 -8.41
N ASP A 564 6.15 5.84 -7.11
CA ASP A 564 6.60 7.03 -6.39
C ASP A 564 7.97 7.54 -6.86
N THR A 565 8.86 6.64 -7.29
CA THR A 565 10.17 7.01 -7.86
C THR A 565 9.97 7.68 -9.21
N LEU A 566 9.09 7.15 -10.04
CA LEU A 566 8.72 7.73 -11.33
C LEU A 566 8.07 9.11 -11.16
N THR A 567 7.26 9.29 -10.11
CA THR A 567 6.67 10.58 -9.74
C THR A 567 7.74 11.58 -9.27
N ALA A 568 8.70 11.14 -8.45
CA ALA A 568 9.80 12.01 -8.00
C ALA A 568 10.68 12.49 -9.17
N ARG A 569 10.92 11.62 -10.16
CA ARG A 569 11.65 11.98 -11.39
C ARG A 569 10.92 13.08 -12.18
N ASN A 570 9.61 12.97 -12.27
CA ASN A 570 8.77 13.97 -12.91
C ASN A 570 8.78 15.33 -12.17
N ASN A 571 8.72 15.32 -10.84
CA ASN A 571 8.79 16.53 -10.03
C ASN A 571 10.16 17.22 -10.17
N LEU A 572 11.26 16.45 -10.18
CA LEU A 572 12.60 17.00 -10.42
C LEU A 572 12.70 17.62 -11.83
N ALA A 573 12.13 16.97 -12.84
CA ALA A 573 12.09 17.53 -14.19
C ALA A 573 11.31 18.84 -14.27
N GLY A 574 10.20 18.96 -13.53
CA GLY A 574 9.45 20.19 -13.34
C GLY A 574 10.30 21.31 -12.73
N ALA A 575 11.05 21.01 -11.68
CA ALA A 575 11.96 21.95 -11.04
C ALA A 575 13.11 22.39 -11.97
N TYR A 576 13.69 21.47 -12.77
CA TYR A 576 14.67 21.82 -13.79
C TYR A 576 14.06 22.71 -14.87
N HIS A 577 12.83 22.43 -15.30
CA HIS A 577 12.11 23.27 -16.25
C HIS A 577 11.89 24.67 -15.70
N ALA A 578 11.44 24.81 -14.46
CA ALA A 578 11.26 26.08 -13.78
C ALA A 578 12.60 26.85 -13.62
N ALA A 579 13.71 26.12 -13.44
CA ALA A 579 15.06 26.69 -13.38
C ALA A 579 15.66 27.06 -14.77
N GLY A 580 14.91 26.84 -15.88
CA GLY A 580 15.38 27.06 -17.23
C GLY A 580 16.38 26.01 -17.74
N ARG A 581 16.58 24.91 -17.00
CA ARG A 581 17.46 23.79 -17.36
C ARG A 581 16.68 22.80 -18.26
N LEU A 582 16.25 23.30 -19.44
CA LEU A 582 15.29 22.58 -20.31
C LEU A 582 15.83 21.25 -20.85
N ASP A 583 17.11 21.19 -21.20
CA ASP A 583 17.70 19.93 -21.73
C ASP A 583 17.67 18.84 -20.66
N GLU A 584 18.04 19.16 -19.41
CA GLU A 584 18.02 18.20 -18.29
C GLU A 584 16.59 17.79 -17.90
N ALA A 585 15.63 18.72 -17.99
CA ALA A 585 14.21 18.40 -17.78
C ALA A 585 13.70 17.41 -18.87
N ILE A 586 14.04 17.66 -20.11
CA ILE A 586 13.65 16.81 -21.25
C ILE A 586 14.25 15.41 -21.09
N ASP A 587 15.55 15.30 -20.80
CA ASP A 587 16.23 14.01 -20.60
C ASP A 587 15.54 13.16 -19.52
N LEU A 588 15.19 13.78 -18.38
CA LEU A 588 14.47 13.09 -17.30
C LEU A 588 13.05 12.68 -17.69
N LEU A 589 12.33 13.51 -18.45
CA LEU A 589 10.97 13.21 -18.89
C LEU A 589 10.94 12.11 -19.97
N GLU A 590 11.92 12.07 -20.87
CA GLU A 590 12.07 10.98 -21.85
C GLU A 590 12.33 9.64 -21.14
N GLN A 591 13.20 9.62 -20.13
CA GLN A 591 13.43 8.46 -19.28
C GLN A 591 12.17 8.06 -18.53
N SER A 592 11.48 9.03 -17.89
CA SER A 592 10.25 8.78 -17.14
C SER A 592 9.16 8.18 -18.02
N LEU A 593 8.97 8.70 -19.24
CA LEU A 593 8.00 8.17 -20.20
C LEU A 593 8.34 6.73 -20.61
N THR A 594 9.62 6.47 -20.90
CA THR A 594 10.10 5.14 -21.31
C THR A 594 9.89 4.12 -20.18
N ASP A 595 10.25 4.47 -18.94
CA ASP A 595 10.13 3.58 -17.79
C ASP A 595 8.67 3.33 -17.42
N ARG A 596 7.81 4.37 -17.42
CA ARG A 596 6.37 4.20 -17.19
C ARG A 596 5.72 3.30 -18.23
N ALA A 597 6.02 3.48 -19.52
CA ALA A 597 5.50 2.62 -20.57
C ALA A 597 5.97 1.17 -20.45
N ARG A 598 7.18 0.94 -19.94
CA ARG A 598 7.72 -0.41 -19.67
C ARG A 598 7.09 -1.06 -18.46
N VAL A 599 6.89 -0.31 -17.36
CA VAL A 599 6.43 -0.82 -16.07
C VAL A 599 4.90 -0.98 -16.03
N LEU A 600 4.17 0.03 -16.49
CA LEU A 600 2.71 0.11 -16.39
C LEU A 600 2.01 -0.35 -17.69
N GLY A 601 2.77 -0.46 -18.79
CA GLY A 601 2.21 -0.68 -20.12
C GLY A 601 1.90 0.63 -20.86
N PRO A 602 1.88 0.61 -22.21
CA PRO A 602 1.73 1.81 -23.04
C PRO A 602 0.35 2.47 -22.92
N ASP A 603 -0.63 1.75 -22.44
CA ASP A 603 -2.05 2.15 -22.34
C ASP A 603 -2.43 2.66 -20.93
N HIS A 604 -1.48 2.73 -20.01
CA HIS A 604 -1.75 3.23 -18.66
C HIS A 604 -1.95 4.75 -18.65
N PRO A 605 -2.92 5.32 -17.89
CA PRO A 605 -3.16 6.77 -17.79
C PRO A 605 -1.92 7.59 -17.43
N ASP A 606 -1.07 7.09 -16.54
CA ASP A 606 0.19 7.74 -16.15
C ASP A 606 1.16 7.94 -17.32
N VAL A 607 1.11 7.10 -18.37
CA VAL A 607 1.90 7.25 -19.57
C VAL A 607 1.42 8.45 -20.39
N LEU A 608 0.10 8.69 -20.40
CA LEU A 608 -0.49 9.87 -21.03
C LEU A 608 -0.05 11.14 -20.31
N GLY A 609 -0.06 11.15 -18.96
CA GLY A 609 0.44 12.25 -18.13
C GLY A 609 1.92 12.54 -18.36
N ALA A 610 2.78 11.49 -18.39
CA ALA A 610 4.21 11.64 -18.63
C ALA A 610 4.49 12.22 -20.03
N ARG A 611 3.76 11.76 -21.06
CA ARG A 611 3.86 12.27 -22.42
C ARG A 611 3.42 13.72 -22.51
N ASN A 612 2.38 14.12 -21.79
CA ASN A 612 1.93 15.49 -21.68
C ASN A 612 3.01 16.42 -21.10
N ASN A 613 3.69 15.97 -20.05
CA ASN A 613 4.75 16.75 -19.39
C ASN A 613 5.97 16.91 -20.32
N LEU A 614 6.36 15.85 -21.03
CA LEU A 614 7.42 15.91 -22.04
C LEU A 614 7.06 16.88 -23.20
N ALA A 615 5.82 16.81 -23.68
CA ALA A 615 5.35 17.73 -24.72
C ALA A 615 5.36 19.20 -24.23
N SER A 616 5.03 19.45 -22.96
CA SER A 616 5.12 20.79 -22.35
C SER A 616 6.57 21.27 -22.26
N ALA A 617 7.52 20.40 -21.94
CA ALA A 617 8.95 20.75 -21.92
C ALA A 617 9.47 21.07 -23.32
N TYR A 618 9.10 20.28 -24.35
CA TYR A 618 9.42 20.59 -25.74
C TYR A 618 8.81 21.91 -26.19
N LYS A 619 7.55 22.21 -25.82
CA LYS A 619 6.89 23.48 -26.07
C LYS A 619 7.71 24.67 -25.52
N SER A 620 8.19 24.55 -24.30
CA SER A 620 9.02 25.57 -23.64
C SER A 620 10.41 25.71 -24.30
N ALA A 621 10.94 24.63 -24.84
CA ALA A 621 12.17 24.64 -25.64
C ALA A 621 11.98 25.13 -27.09
N GLY A 622 10.74 25.51 -27.48
CA GLY A 622 10.42 25.98 -28.84
C GLY A 622 10.33 24.87 -29.89
N ARG A 623 10.34 23.60 -29.47
CA ARG A 623 10.28 22.41 -30.35
C ARG A 623 8.81 22.08 -30.65
N LEU A 624 8.14 22.98 -31.40
CA LEU A 624 6.69 22.93 -31.60
C LEU A 624 6.21 21.74 -32.41
N ASP A 625 7.00 21.27 -33.40
CA ASP A 625 6.63 20.10 -34.20
C ASP A 625 6.55 18.83 -33.34
N GLU A 626 7.58 18.58 -32.51
CA GLU A 626 7.61 17.43 -31.58
C GLU A 626 6.53 17.57 -30.52
N THR A 627 6.23 18.79 -30.07
CA THR A 627 5.14 19.06 -29.12
C THR A 627 3.80 18.63 -29.70
N ILE A 628 3.51 19.04 -30.94
CA ILE A 628 2.25 18.71 -31.62
C ILE A 628 2.13 17.19 -31.82
N ASP A 629 3.20 16.55 -32.28
CA ASP A 629 3.22 15.10 -32.50
C ASP A 629 2.88 14.32 -31.21
N LEU A 630 3.49 14.71 -30.09
CA LEU A 630 3.23 14.06 -28.78
C LEU A 630 1.80 14.29 -28.29
N TYR A 631 1.28 15.51 -28.43
CA TYR A 631 -0.11 15.81 -28.02
C TYR A 631 -1.14 15.12 -28.92
N GLU A 632 -0.89 15.00 -30.24
CA GLU A 632 -1.74 14.23 -31.16
C GLU A 632 -1.78 12.75 -30.78
N GLN A 633 -0.61 12.17 -30.52
CA GLN A 633 -0.53 10.80 -30.05
C GLN A 633 -1.26 10.61 -28.72
N ASN A 634 -1.07 11.55 -27.79
CA ASN A 634 -1.71 11.52 -26.48
C ASN A 634 -3.24 11.56 -26.60
N LEU A 635 -3.78 12.48 -27.41
CA LEU A 635 -5.21 12.61 -27.64
C LEU A 635 -5.79 11.37 -28.35
N LYS A 636 -5.04 10.75 -29.27
CA LYS A 636 -5.44 9.51 -29.93
C LYS A 636 -5.53 8.34 -28.96
N ASP A 637 -4.50 8.17 -28.12
CA ASP A 637 -4.45 7.09 -27.14
C ASP A 637 -5.50 7.31 -26.02
N CYS A 638 -5.66 8.54 -25.54
CA CYS A 638 -6.65 8.92 -24.54
C CYS A 638 -8.07 8.54 -24.97
N ARG A 639 -8.47 8.82 -26.22
CA ARG A 639 -9.79 8.44 -26.76
C ARG A 639 -10.00 6.92 -26.88
N ARG A 640 -8.92 6.13 -26.90
CA ARG A 640 -8.98 4.68 -26.94
C ARG A 640 -9.05 4.07 -25.56
N ILE A 641 -8.41 4.71 -24.59
CA ILE A 641 -8.21 4.20 -23.22
C ILE A 641 -9.31 4.70 -22.29
N LEU A 642 -9.68 5.98 -22.41
CA LEU A 642 -10.61 6.66 -21.53
C LEU A 642 -11.95 6.92 -22.23
N SER A 643 -13.00 7.19 -21.45
CA SER A 643 -14.28 7.61 -22.02
C SER A 643 -14.13 8.96 -22.76
N PRO A 644 -14.97 9.23 -23.77
CA PRO A 644 -14.94 10.51 -24.49
C PRO A 644 -15.15 11.75 -23.61
N ASP A 645 -15.81 11.57 -22.47
CA ASP A 645 -16.18 12.61 -21.53
C ASP A 645 -15.20 12.70 -20.34
N HIS A 646 -14.10 11.96 -20.38
CA HIS A 646 -13.08 12.00 -19.33
C HIS A 646 -12.36 13.37 -19.32
N PRO A 647 -12.09 13.98 -18.14
CA PRO A 647 -11.45 15.28 -18.02
C PRO A 647 -10.12 15.40 -18.78
N ASP A 648 -9.32 14.35 -18.81
CA ASP A 648 -8.02 14.35 -19.50
C ASP A 648 -8.15 14.50 -21.03
N VAL A 649 -9.27 14.04 -21.63
CA VAL A 649 -9.53 14.25 -23.05
C VAL A 649 -9.64 15.74 -23.36
N PHE A 650 -10.31 16.49 -22.47
CA PHE A 650 -10.44 17.93 -22.58
C PHE A 650 -9.11 18.64 -22.38
N LEU A 651 -8.34 18.23 -21.35
CA LEU A 651 -7.02 18.78 -21.05
C LEU A 651 -6.06 18.61 -22.24
N PHE A 652 -5.95 17.39 -22.78
CA PHE A 652 -5.02 17.12 -23.88
C PHE A 652 -5.44 17.79 -25.18
N ARG A 653 -6.76 18.01 -25.38
CA ARG A 653 -7.28 18.76 -26.53
C ARG A 653 -6.94 20.24 -26.40
N ASP A 654 -7.04 20.85 -25.23
CA ASP A 654 -6.64 22.23 -24.95
C ASP A 654 -5.12 22.42 -25.18
N ASN A 655 -4.31 21.49 -24.68
CA ASN A 655 -2.85 21.55 -24.84
C ASN A 655 -2.42 21.45 -26.31
N LEU A 656 -3.08 20.56 -27.08
CA LEU A 656 -2.84 20.46 -28.54
C LEU A 656 -3.27 21.76 -29.26
N ALA A 657 -4.41 22.32 -28.89
CA ALA A 657 -4.90 23.57 -29.47
C ALA A 657 -3.96 24.75 -29.20
N ASP A 658 -3.43 24.86 -27.96
CA ASP A 658 -2.44 25.91 -27.61
C ASP A 658 -1.12 25.71 -28.37
N ALA A 659 -0.64 24.47 -28.51
CA ALA A 659 0.56 24.19 -29.29
C ALA A 659 0.38 24.59 -30.77
N ARG A 660 -0.76 24.27 -31.37
CA ARG A 660 -1.09 24.65 -32.76
C ARG A 660 -1.25 26.18 -32.90
N ARG A 661 -1.88 26.85 -31.95
CA ARG A 661 -1.98 28.31 -31.91
C ARG A 661 -0.60 28.96 -31.91
N LYS A 662 0.33 28.47 -31.07
CA LYS A 662 1.73 28.94 -31.01
C LYS A 662 2.52 28.64 -32.28
N ALA A 663 2.20 27.55 -32.98
CA ALA A 663 2.78 27.20 -34.27
C ALA A 663 2.16 28.00 -35.44
N GLY A 664 1.15 28.86 -35.18
CA GLY A 664 0.46 29.64 -36.20
C GLY A 664 -0.62 28.90 -37.00
N GLU A 665 -0.98 27.67 -36.58
CA GLU A 665 -2.04 26.86 -37.18
C GLU A 665 -3.42 27.25 -36.62
N LEU A 666 -3.80 28.54 -36.77
CA LEU A 666 -4.91 29.14 -36.05
C LEU A 666 -6.27 28.50 -36.29
N ASP A 667 -6.57 28.15 -37.57
CA ASP A 667 -7.86 27.52 -37.91
C ASP A 667 -8.04 26.17 -37.24
N ARG A 668 -6.96 25.37 -37.13
CA ARG A 668 -6.97 24.07 -36.46
C ARG A 668 -7.07 24.22 -34.94
N ALA A 669 -6.41 25.24 -34.39
CA ALA A 669 -6.49 25.53 -32.96
C ALA A 669 -7.93 25.91 -32.57
N ILE A 670 -8.59 26.79 -33.35
CA ILE A 670 -9.97 27.23 -33.14
C ILE A 670 -10.91 26.03 -33.19
N ASP A 671 -10.82 25.15 -34.22
CA ASP A 671 -11.67 23.95 -34.34
C ASP A 671 -11.53 23.02 -33.10
N LEU A 672 -10.34 22.91 -32.55
CA LEU A 672 -10.11 22.11 -31.34
C LEU A 672 -10.74 22.76 -30.08
N TYR A 673 -10.58 24.08 -29.92
CA TYR A 673 -11.15 24.81 -28.80
C TYR A 673 -12.69 24.86 -28.84
N GLU A 674 -13.28 25.08 -30.04
CA GLU A 674 -14.75 25.04 -30.22
C GLU A 674 -15.33 23.69 -29.78
N ARG A 675 -14.75 22.58 -30.27
CA ARG A 675 -15.17 21.23 -29.88
C ARG A 675 -14.99 20.99 -28.38
N ASN A 676 -13.92 21.51 -27.78
CA ASN A 676 -13.66 21.34 -26.36
C ASN A 676 -14.65 22.08 -25.50
N LEU A 677 -15.01 23.32 -25.91
CA LEU A 677 -16.04 24.12 -25.24
C LEU A 677 -17.42 23.46 -25.36
N ASP A 678 -17.80 22.95 -26.56
CA ASP A 678 -19.08 22.27 -26.77
C ASP A 678 -19.21 21.02 -25.87
N ASP A 679 -18.17 20.21 -25.81
CA ASP A 679 -18.15 19.01 -24.97
C ASP A 679 -18.21 19.35 -23.47
N ARG A 680 -17.44 20.36 -23.00
CA ARG A 680 -17.51 20.80 -21.59
C ARG A 680 -18.86 21.42 -21.23
N LEU A 681 -19.48 22.18 -22.13
CA LEU A 681 -20.85 22.70 -21.94
C LEU A 681 -21.86 21.57 -21.76
N ARG A 682 -21.71 20.47 -22.51
CA ARG A 682 -22.57 19.29 -22.43
C ARG A 682 -22.34 18.50 -21.16
N VAL A 683 -21.07 18.31 -20.74
CA VAL A 683 -20.68 17.41 -19.63
C VAL A 683 -20.67 18.11 -18.29
N LEU A 684 -20.10 19.31 -18.21
CA LEU A 684 -19.90 20.05 -16.97
C LEU A 684 -20.93 21.17 -16.77
N GLY A 685 -21.58 21.61 -17.86
CA GLY A 685 -22.51 22.73 -17.83
C GLY A 685 -21.81 24.10 -18.03
N PRO A 686 -22.63 25.16 -18.23
CA PRO A 686 -22.11 26.51 -18.52
C PRO A 686 -21.39 27.18 -17.34
N ASP A 687 -21.73 26.81 -16.12
CA ASP A 687 -21.29 27.47 -14.90
C ASP A 687 -20.03 26.84 -14.29
N HIS A 688 -19.51 25.77 -14.89
CA HIS A 688 -18.30 25.09 -14.39
C HIS A 688 -17.03 25.93 -14.67
N PRO A 689 -16.10 26.06 -13.72
CA PRO A 689 -14.85 26.82 -13.91
C PRO A 689 -14.06 26.44 -15.16
N ASP A 690 -13.97 25.15 -15.46
CA ASP A 690 -13.27 24.67 -16.66
C ASP A 690 -13.96 25.05 -17.97
N THR A 691 -15.29 25.20 -17.95
CA THR A 691 -16.04 25.69 -19.10
C THR A 691 -15.74 27.17 -19.34
N LEU A 692 -15.65 27.96 -18.28
CA LEU A 692 -15.24 29.35 -18.33
C LEU A 692 -13.80 29.50 -18.86
N ALA A 693 -12.88 28.65 -18.40
CA ALA A 693 -11.50 28.61 -18.90
C ALA A 693 -11.42 28.24 -20.39
N SER A 694 -12.21 27.25 -20.86
CA SER A 694 -12.29 26.89 -22.28
C SER A 694 -12.80 28.03 -23.15
N ARG A 695 -13.84 28.77 -22.69
CA ARG A 695 -14.37 29.95 -23.39
C ARG A 695 -13.29 31.03 -23.54
N ASN A 696 -12.51 31.25 -22.50
CA ASN A 696 -11.39 32.19 -22.55
C ASN A 696 -10.30 31.76 -23.53
N ASN A 697 -9.95 30.45 -23.55
CA ASN A 697 -8.94 29.92 -24.46
C ASN A 697 -9.39 30.04 -25.94
N LEU A 698 -10.68 29.82 -26.21
CA LEU A 698 -11.24 30.03 -27.56
C LEU A 698 -11.19 31.50 -27.96
N ALA A 699 -11.52 32.41 -27.03
CA ALA A 699 -11.44 33.86 -27.27
C ALA A 699 -10.01 34.32 -27.60
N LEU A 700 -9.00 33.81 -26.86
CA LEU A 700 -7.58 34.02 -27.16
C LEU A 700 -7.16 33.49 -28.54
N ALA A 701 -7.76 32.39 -28.98
CA ALA A 701 -7.48 31.85 -30.31
C ALA A 701 -8.08 32.71 -31.42
N TYR A 702 -9.32 33.21 -31.22
CA TYR A 702 -9.94 34.18 -32.13
C TYR A 702 -9.15 35.49 -32.19
N GLU A 703 -8.69 36.01 -31.06
CA GLU A 703 -7.83 37.21 -30.99
C GLU A 703 -6.53 36.97 -31.79
N SER A 704 -5.86 35.83 -31.57
CA SER A 704 -4.64 35.46 -32.32
C SER A 704 -4.88 35.38 -33.84
N ALA A 705 -6.11 35.05 -34.27
CA ALA A 705 -6.53 34.95 -35.65
C ALA A 705 -7.01 36.32 -36.23
N GLY A 706 -6.99 37.39 -35.41
CA GLY A 706 -7.49 38.73 -35.79
C GLY A 706 -9.02 38.81 -35.84
N ARG A 707 -9.74 37.83 -35.33
CA ARG A 707 -11.22 37.79 -35.23
C ARG A 707 -11.67 38.47 -33.93
N LEU A 708 -11.37 39.77 -33.81
CA LEU A 708 -11.48 40.50 -32.55
C LEU A 708 -12.93 40.67 -32.07
N ASP A 709 -13.91 40.79 -32.97
CA ASP A 709 -15.31 40.94 -32.57
C ASP A 709 -15.81 39.67 -31.87
N GLU A 710 -15.48 38.47 -32.43
CA GLU A 710 -15.84 37.21 -31.84
C GLU A 710 -15.12 36.93 -30.50
N ALA A 711 -13.86 37.35 -30.40
CA ALA A 711 -13.11 37.30 -29.16
C ALA A 711 -13.76 38.14 -28.05
N ILE A 712 -14.14 39.37 -28.36
CA ILE A 712 -14.79 40.29 -27.43
C ILE A 712 -16.12 39.72 -26.93
N ASP A 713 -16.96 39.21 -27.84
CA ASP A 713 -18.26 38.61 -27.47
C ASP A 713 -18.08 37.47 -26.42
N LEU A 714 -17.07 36.61 -26.61
CA LEU A 714 -16.79 35.52 -25.68
C LEU A 714 -16.20 36.04 -24.35
N TYR A 715 -15.32 37.04 -24.36
CA TYR A 715 -14.77 37.63 -23.17
C TYR A 715 -15.84 38.33 -22.33
N GLU A 716 -16.74 39.15 -22.95
CA GLU A 716 -17.85 39.84 -22.29
C GLU A 716 -18.78 38.82 -21.59
N GLN A 717 -19.16 37.74 -22.32
CA GLN A 717 -19.97 36.68 -21.75
C GLN A 717 -19.27 35.99 -20.59
N ASN A 718 -17.99 35.67 -20.75
CA ASN A 718 -17.20 34.93 -19.75
C ASN A 718 -17.03 35.75 -18.44
N LEU A 719 -16.73 37.05 -18.58
CA LEU A 719 -16.60 37.95 -17.42
C LEU A 719 -17.93 38.08 -16.67
N THR A 720 -19.05 38.24 -17.41
CA THR A 720 -20.41 38.33 -16.82
C THR A 720 -20.73 37.09 -16.01
N ASP A 721 -20.45 35.87 -16.56
CA ASP A 721 -20.69 34.63 -15.87
C ASP A 721 -19.77 34.48 -14.64
N CYS A 722 -18.50 34.83 -14.74
CA CYS A 722 -17.57 34.77 -13.62
C CYS A 722 -17.96 35.69 -12.46
N GLU A 723 -18.36 36.93 -12.75
CA GLU A 723 -18.80 37.88 -11.72
C GLU A 723 -20.10 37.42 -11.02
N ARG A 724 -20.93 36.63 -11.69
CA ARG A 724 -22.12 36.02 -11.10
C ARG A 724 -21.83 34.79 -10.23
N LEU A 725 -20.81 33.97 -10.62
CA LEU A 725 -20.59 32.62 -10.08
C LEU A 725 -19.48 32.55 -9.04
N LEU A 726 -18.47 33.43 -9.17
CA LEU A 726 -17.27 33.33 -8.35
C LEU A 726 -17.22 34.47 -7.32
N SER A 727 -16.44 34.27 -6.26
CA SER A 727 -16.19 35.34 -5.29
C SER A 727 -15.50 36.55 -5.94
N PRO A 728 -15.75 37.79 -5.52
CA PRO A 728 -15.20 39.00 -6.14
C PRO A 728 -13.67 39.04 -6.28
N ASN A 729 -12.97 38.31 -5.46
CA ASN A 729 -11.50 38.24 -5.46
C ASN A 729 -10.95 37.00 -6.19
N HIS A 730 -11.79 36.24 -6.91
CA HIS A 730 -11.33 35.05 -7.61
C HIS A 730 -10.38 35.42 -8.76
N PRO A 731 -9.22 34.78 -8.91
CA PRO A 731 -8.20 35.10 -9.90
C PRO A 731 -8.71 35.14 -11.35
N TYR A 732 -9.69 34.34 -11.71
CA TYR A 732 -10.26 34.32 -13.06
C TYR A 732 -10.93 35.64 -13.44
N ILE A 733 -11.55 36.35 -12.49
CA ILE A 733 -12.19 37.63 -12.77
C ILE A 733 -11.17 38.67 -13.23
N GLU A 734 -10.01 38.71 -12.58
CA GLU A 734 -8.91 39.60 -12.97
C GLU A 734 -8.36 39.25 -14.34
N ILE A 735 -8.04 38.00 -14.57
CA ILE A 735 -7.51 37.48 -15.85
C ILE A 735 -8.45 37.76 -16.99
N PHE A 736 -9.75 37.48 -16.84
CA PHE A 736 -10.72 37.69 -17.92
C PHE A 736 -11.02 39.16 -18.16
N ARG A 737 -10.96 39.99 -17.12
CA ARG A 737 -11.07 41.45 -17.22
C ARG A 737 -9.90 42.05 -18.00
N ASP A 738 -8.68 41.59 -17.72
CA ASP A 738 -7.48 42.07 -18.43
C ASP A 738 -7.50 41.65 -19.90
N ASN A 739 -7.85 40.36 -20.19
CA ASN A 739 -7.97 39.89 -21.58
C ASN A 739 -9.02 40.70 -22.36
N LEU A 740 -10.19 40.97 -21.77
CA LEU A 740 -11.22 41.77 -22.41
C LEU A 740 -10.76 43.24 -22.63
N ALA A 741 -10.07 43.84 -21.66
CA ALA A 741 -9.54 45.16 -21.79
C ALA A 741 -8.49 45.26 -22.92
N ASP A 742 -7.64 44.26 -23.06
CA ASP A 742 -6.66 44.23 -24.16
C ASP A 742 -7.34 44.04 -25.51
N ALA A 743 -8.37 43.20 -25.61
CA ALA A 743 -9.17 43.03 -26.83
C ALA A 743 -9.88 44.34 -27.20
N TYR A 744 -10.45 45.12 -26.25
CA TYR A 744 -11.01 46.42 -26.51
C TYR A 744 -9.99 47.46 -27.03
N ARG A 745 -8.77 47.44 -26.47
CA ARG A 745 -7.67 48.30 -26.96
C ARG A 745 -7.29 47.96 -28.38
N ALA A 746 -7.26 46.65 -28.72
CA ALA A 746 -6.90 46.18 -30.04
C ALA A 746 -7.88 46.65 -31.15
N VAL A 747 -9.17 46.91 -30.81
CA VAL A 747 -10.16 47.44 -31.72
C VAL A 747 -10.38 48.97 -31.58
N GLY A 748 -9.57 49.63 -30.73
CA GLY A 748 -9.65 51.07 -30.53
C GLY A 748 -10.76 51.53 -29.58
N ARG A 749 -11.32 50.63 -28.76
CA ARG A 749 -12.34 50.94 -27.72
C ARG A 749 -11.66 51.27 -26.38
N ASP A 750 -10.74 52.24 -26.37
CA ASP A 750 -9.92 52.60 -25.21
C ASP A 750 -10.72 53.07 -24.00
N GLU A 751 -11.88 53.73 -24.24
CA GLU A 751 -12.74 54.19 -23.16
C GLU A 751 -13.45 53.02 -22.45
N ASP A 752 -13.83 51.97 -23.20
CA ASP A 752 -14.43 50.78 -22.62
C ASP A 752 -13.39 49.99 -21.79
N ALA A 753 -12.15 49.88 -22.30
CA ALA A 753 -11.05 49.26 -21.56
C ALA A 753 -10.74 50.00 -20.24
N LYS A 754 -10.74 51.36 -20.24
CA LYS A 754 -10.56 52.15 -19.01
C LYS A 754 -11.73 51.99 -18.04
N ALA A 755 -12.93 51.95 -18.55
CA ALA A 755 -14.12 51.76 -17.71
C ALA A 755 -14.09 50.40 -16.99
N LEU A 756 -13.59 49.37 -17.67
CA LEU A 756 -13.49 48.02 -17.17
C LEU A 756 -12.42 47.87 -16.06
N LEU A 757 -11.25 48.49 -16.24
CA LEU A 757 -10.14 48.35 -15.30
C LEU A 757 -10.21 49.36 -14.14
N GLY A 758 -11.12 50.34 -14.18
CA GLY A 758 -11.18 51.43 -13.24
C GLY A 758 -10.05 52.46 -13.44
N PRO A 759 -9.99 53.53 -12.65
CA PRO A 759 -8.89 54.49 -12.72
C PRO A 759 -7.60 53.80 -12.30
N LEU A 760 -6.58 53.83 -13.18
CA LEU A 760 -5.22 53.39 -12.81
C LEU A 760 -4.83 54.08 -11.50
N PRO A 761 -4.23 53.37 -10.52
CA PRO A 761 -3.67 54.02 -9.35
C PRO A 761 -2.71 55.11 -9.86
N ASP A 762 -2.92 56.35 -9.46
CA ASP A 762 -2.09 57.49 -9.83
C ASP A 762 -0.62 57.19 -9.51
N ILE A 763 0.15 56.81 -10.50
CA ILE A 763 1.62 56.79 -10.44
C ILE A 763 2.10 58.23 -10.70
N ASP A 764 1.57 59.16 -9.94
CA ASP A 764 2.18 60.47 -9.87
C ASP A 764 3.33 60.43 -8.86
N GLY A 765 4.50 60.28 -9.46
CA GLY A 765 5.75 60.53 -8.80
C GLY A 765 5.83 61.95 -8.29
N THR A 766 5.58 62.14 -7.02
CA THR A 766 6.18 63.25 -6.31
C THR A 766 7.20 62.70 -5.33
N GLY A 767 8.45 62.68 -5.79
CA GLY A 767 9.59 62.70 -4.91
C GLY A 767 9.43 63.88 -3.95
N ALA A 768 9.04 63.59 -2.71
CA ALA A 768 9.18 64.52 -1.61
C ALA A 768 10.38 64.11 -0.78
N ASP A 769 11.43 64.86 -1.07
CA ASP A 769 12.54 65.22 -0.21
C ASP A 769 12.33 64.90 1.28
N ARG A 770 13.12 63.98 1.83
CA ARG A 770 13.38 63.87 3.27
C ARG A 770 14.82 64.16 3.53
N THR A 771 15.13 65.49 3.54
CA THR A 771 16.25 66.01 4.31
C THR A 771 15.66 66.76 5.52
N GLY A 772 16.07 66.35 6.73
CA GLY A 772 16.04 67.17 7.94
C GLY A 772 15.07 66.74 9.04
N ASP A 773 15.57 66.11 9.99
CA ASP A 773 15.91 66.23 11.40
C ASP A 773 15.79 64.88 12.13
#